data_a192e771fc111ca162433b924af53cc9
#
_entry.id   a192e771fc111ca162433b924af53cc9
#
_cell.length_a   1.000
_cell.length_b   1.000
_cell.length_c   1.000
_cell.angle_alpha   90.00
_cell.angle_beta   90.00
_cell.angle_gamma   90.00
#
_symmetry.space_group_name_H-M   'P 1'
#
loop_
_entity.id
_entity.type
_entity.pdbx_description
1 polymer ?
#
loop_
_entity_poly.entity_id
_entity_poly.type
_entity_poly.pdbx_seq_one_letter_code
_entity_poly.pdbx_strand_id
1 'polypeptide(L)'
;MEGRRYAGIPLNYRLDFSFGWDPEDFSGRARITIDISKPTGVIEFDADMIEVTDISVKCKGRKMRVTGFSYPESDRLAVKLSNKAHGRCEFDIIYTGKVRSDMNGLFKQRYVEGGMGSYIIATQLESVFARSVFPCFDDPALKATFEVSVIAPKSMVALSNMPSKSSKALGDMRRTEFRRSPRMSTYLLFVGMGNFGSKVSALGKVKVRGFARREKAYMIGNSIKVAAGILRFFDNYLGIPYPLPKVDFIAVPGFNAAMENWGAIVSGERDVLYDEKKASIFQLQNISDTLAHELAHQWFGNLVTTSSWDDLWLNESFADLMSHKALDSLFPEWNIRTQYAIELFNGGAHADSLKNTHPISAAKTGLKPEDMFDTISYNKGYLVLRMIEHYMGSDAFLRGLRSYLHRNAYSNATPGDLIAALAAEAGKGGKELKAIAKSWLTIGGMPRITSKLSGGMAHLSKSRFAISGKRSAQNQEWIVPVSYIDSEGIDGIHLLKKKTDFRISGRWAIFNHMHSGFYRVEYDSAQLENIGMEISRGGLEALDAFGVENDFYALAKAGYADIVDYVNFVLKYCMDADPYTARDIAVNFMDMCAVAGEALPKQVASTAARFAKGVLEAQKSKPPSTPGKMLTSSALELLGLLGDTEALEWDARMARLAIKGKSIVPDLRATAYSIAARNGILGFNDLKRLYELADTAAERAEVVYAMGLIHDRAELHRALDHLAGKGLFYDEQLAAKAAFSSVRNTRAALEWLIANWDRLFKKFAVDSAALQFTIGYIRYISSRSDLDRFIGFFGEKAKENRSNKFAIENVIDLALSNIKFLSRMQKGFK
;
A
#
# COMPACT_ATOMS: atom_id res chain seq x y z
N MET A 1 14.47 -6.97 16.32
CA MET A 1 15.61 -6.29 16.98
C MET A 1 15.38 -6.40 18.49
N GLU A 2 16.34 -6.92 19.26
CA GLU A 2 16.30 -6.73 20.71
C GLU A 2 16.30 -5.23 20.96
N GLY A 3 15.29 -4.70 21.68
CA GLY A 3 15.06 -3.28 21.87
C GLY A 3 16.33 -2.55 22.31
N ARG A 4 16.79 -1.59 21.51
CA ARG A 4 17.93 -0.72 21.86
C ARG A 4 17.62 -0.06 23.21
N ARG A 5 18.42 -0.34 24.24
CA ARG A 5 18.22 0.25 25.55
C ARG A 5 18.90 1.62 25.59
N TYR A 6 18.15 2.66 25.35
CA TYR A 6 18.64 4.01 25.55
C TYR A 6 18.81 4.34 27.03
N ALA A 7 19.79 5.16 27.34
CA ALA A 7 20.10 5.57 28.74
C ALA A 7 19.07 6.53 29.32
N GLY A 8 18.21 7.14 28.50
CA GLY A 8 17.22 8.12 28.93
C GLY A 8 16.01 8.19 28.02
N ILE A 9 15.00 8.94 28.45
CA ILE A 9 13.76 9.17 27.69
C ILE A 9 13.78 10.61 27.16
N PRO A 10 13.57 10.86 25.86
CA PRO A 10 13.52 12.21 25.32
C PRO A 10 12.24 12.94 25.80
N LEU A 11 12.38 14.19 26.15
CA LEU A 11 11.28 15.06 26.58
C LEU A 11 10.97 16.12 25.55
N ASN A 12 12.02 16.72 24.96
CA ASN A 12 11.91 17.78 23.99
C ASN A 12 13.11 17.83 23.04
N TYR A 13 12.83 18.06 21.75
CA TYR A 13 13.81 18.42 20.74
C TYR A 13 13.56 19.85 20.28
N ARG A 14 14.58 20.70 20.36
CA ARG A 14 14.59 22.02 19.75
C ARG A 14 15.60 22.00 18.60
N LEU A 15 15.07 22.07 17.37
CA LEU A 15 15.83 21.86 16.15
C LEU A 15 15.87 23.14 15.33
N ASP A 16 17.08 23.59 15.05
CA ASP A 16 17.33 24.72 14.16
C ASP A 16 18.00 24.19 12.88
N PHE A 17 17.38 24.38 11.71
CA PHE A 17 17.91 24.02 10.40
C PHE A 17 18.25 25.25 9.58
N SER A 18 19.40 25.25 8.90
CA SER A 18 19.81 26.32 8.02
C SER A 18 20.21 25.78 6.66
N PHE A 19 19.55 26.29 5.62
CA PHE A 19 19.76 25.91 4.23
C PHE A 19 20.31 27.09 3.43
N GLY A 20 21.29 26.82 2.55
CA GLY A 20 21.77 27.77 1.56
C GLY A 20 20.85 27.85 0.33
N TRP A 21 21.35 28.50 -0.71
CA TRP A 21 20.75 28.46 -2.05
C TRP A 21 21.09 27.13 -2.73
N ASP A 22 20.05 26.40 -3.22
CA ASP A 22 20.21 25.09 -3.88
C ASP A 22 21.09 24.10 -3.09
N PRO A 23 20.81 23.84 -1.81
CA PRO A 23 21.73 23.17 -0.90
C PRO A 23 21.92 21.68 -1.23
N GLU A 24 23.16 21.21 -1.13
CA GLU A 24 23.53 19.79 -1.08
C GLU A 24 23.83 19.35 0.36
N ASP A 25 24.02 20.32 1.25
CA ASP A 25 24.27 20.17 2.68
C ASP A 25 23.37 21.11 3.49
N PHE A 26 23.20 20.81 4.75
CA PHE A 26 22.54 21.70 5.70
C PHE A 26 23.30 21.79 7.02
N SER A 27 23.16 22.91 7.72
CA SER A 27 23.63 23.04 9.10
C SER A 27 22.46 22.85 10.06
N GLY A 28 22.70 22.09 11.12
CA GLY A 28 21.74 21.79 12.16
C GLY A 28 22.25 22.11 13.56
N ARG A 29 21.33 22.46 14.46
CA ARG A 29 21.57 22.51 15.90
C ARG A 29 20.41 21.82 16.59
N ALA A 30 20.73 20.76 17.36
CA ALA A 30 19.77 20.01 18.13
C ALA A 30 19.98 20.23 19.63
N ARG A 31 19.01 20.84 20.31
CA ARG A 31 18.95 20.91 21.76
C ARG A 31 17.97 19.86 22.24
N ILE A 32 18.51 18.79 22.83
CA ILE A 32 17.78 17.59 23.21
C ILE A 32 17.69 17.52 24.72
N THR A 33 16.48 17.64 25.26
CA THR A 33 16.22 17.44 26.68
C THR A 33 15.82 15.99 26.92
N ILE A 34 16.57 15.29 27.76
CA ILE A 34 16.30 13.89 28.15
C ILE A 34 16.20 13.74 29.63
N ASP A 35 15.48 12.73 30.09
CA ASP A 35 15.46 12.31 31.50
C ASP A 35 16.21 10.95 31.63
N ILE A 36 17.30 10.96 32.39
CA ILE A 36 18.19 9.83 32.57
C ILE A 36 17.86 9.15 33.90
N SER A 37 17.27 7.96 33.86
CA SER A 37 16.82 7.24 35.03
C SER A 37 17.98 6.56 35.81
N LYS A 38 19.02 6.11 35.11
CA LYS A 38 20.19 5.43 35.68
C LYS A 38 21.45 6.24 35.42
N PRO A 39 22.26 6.55 36.46
CA PRO A 39 23.49 7.33 36.30
C PRO A 39 24.44 6.68 35.29
N THR A 40 24.79 7.41 34.21
CA THR A 40 25.66 6.94 33.12
C THR A 40 26.66 7.99 32.71
N GLY A 41 27.88 7.59 32.34
CA GLY A 41 28.94 8.45 31.78
C GLY A 41 28.93 8.51 30.23
N VAL A 42 28.09 7.72 29.59
CA VAL A 42 27.96 7.71 28.12
C VAL A 42 26.50 7.80 27.76
N ILE A 43 26.18 8.68 26.83
CA ILE A 43 24.84 8.79 26.21
C ILE A 43 25.00 8.54 24.73
N GLU A 44 24.20 7.64 24.19
CA GLU A 44 24.17 7.29 22.78
C GLU A 44 22.90 7.86 22.13
N PHE A 45 23.08 8.45 20.97
CA PHE A 45 22.02 8.89 20.05
C PHE A 45 22.12 8.10 18.75
N ASP A 46 21.02 7.89 18.07
CA ASP A 46 21.04 7.47 16.68
C ASP A 46 21.43 8.70 15.83
N ALA A 47 22.40 8.52 14.94
CA ALA A 47 22.92 9.56 14.05
C ALA A 47 23.61 8.88 12.86
N ASP A 48 23.06 9.08 11.66
CA ASP A 48 23.55 8.54 10.41
C ASP A 48 23.79 9.67 9.42
N MET A 49 24.88 9.66 8.67
CA MET A 49 25.24 10.69 7.69
C MET A 49 25.28 12.12 8.26
N ILE A 50 25.50 12.25 9.58
CA ILE A 50 25.59 13.50 10.32
C ILE A 50 27.02 13.67 10.85
N GLU A 51 27.61 14.83 10.59
CA GLU A 51 28.93 15.22 11.11
C GLU A 51 28.77 16.23 12.25
N VAL A 52 29.06 15.79 13.46
CA VAL A 52 28.98 16.62 14.67
C VAL A 52 30.24 17.46 14.82
N THR A 53 30.06 18.78 15.03
CA THR A 53 31.16 19.75 15.17
C THR A 53 31.36 20.21 16.60
N ASP A 54 30.30 20.30 17.41
CA ASP A 54 30.38 20.70 18.83
C ASP A 54 29.26 20.07 19.66
N ILE A 55 29.59 19.76 20.92
CA ILE A 55 28.62 19.24 21.90
C ILE A 55 28.84 19.93 23.24
N SER A 56 27.77 20.51 23.78
CA SER A 56 27.75 20.95 25.16
C SER A 56 26.58 20.32 25.94
N VAL A 57 26.82 20.04 27.24
CA VAL A 57 25.86 19.33 28.07
C VAL A 57 25.60 20.08 29.37
N LYS A 58 24.34 20.15 29.77
CA LYS A 58 23.90 20.62 31.07
C LYS A 58 23.02 19.60 31.75
N CYS A 59 23.29 19.21 32.99
CA CYS A 59 22.41 18.35 33.78
C CYS A 59 21.98 19.11 35.06
N LYS A 60 20.65 19.10 35.32
CA LYS A 60 20.07 19.85 36.45
C LYS A 60 20.51 21.32 36.48
N GLY A 61 20.63 21.93 35.30
CA GLY A 61 21.07 23.34 35.12
C GLY A 61 22.59 23.57 35.23
N ARG A 62 23.39 22.58 35.62
CA ARG A 62 24.85 22.69 35.74
C ARG A 62 25.57 22.18 34.51
N LYS A 63 26.57 22.92 34.02
CA LYS A 63 27.40 22.50 32.87
C LYS A 63 28.18 21.23 33.23
N MET A 64 28.14 20.23 32.37
CA MET A 64 28.96 19.01 32.45
C MET A 64 30.04 19.04 31.36
N ARG A 65 31.25 18.58 31.74
CA ARG A 65 32.37 18.48 30.80
C ARG A 65 32.17 17.26 29.90
N VAL A 66 32.10 17.51 28.60
CA VAL A 66 32.22 16.47 27.56
C VAL A 66 33.69 16.13 27.43
N THR A 67 34.04 14.87 27.54
CA THR A 67 35.44 14.39 27.41
C THR A 67 35.74 13.93 25.97
N GLY A 68 34.74 13.72 25.16
CA GLY A 68 34.82 13.36 23.75
C GLY A 68 33.52 12.77 23.23
N PHE A 69 33.47 12.60 21.94
CA PHE A 69 32.40 11.83 21.28
C PHE A 69 33.01 10.94 20.18
N SER A 70 32.30 9.90 19.81
CA SER A 70 32.73 8.92 18.81
C SER A 70 31.54 8.29 18.10
N TYR A 71 31.77 7.67 16.99
CA TYR A 71 30.78 6.88 16.24
C TYR A 71 31.16 5.39 16.38
N PRO A 72 30.65 4.68 17.43
CA PRO A 72 30.96 3.26 17.63
C PRO A 72 30.40 2.36 16.50
N GLU A 73 29.30 2.81 15.89
CA GLU A 73 28.66 2.24 14.70
C GLU A 73 28.37 3.37 13.72
N SER A 74 28.15 3.07 12.46
CA SER A 74 27.91 4.07 11.42
C SER A 74 26.67 4.93 11.69
N ASP A 75 25.68 4.39 12.40
CA ASP A 75 24.41 5.04 12.73
C ASP A 75 24.28 5.47 14.21
N ARG A 76 25.40 5.54 14.96
CA ARG A 76 25.43 5.85 16.40
C ARG A 76 26.43 6.93 16.76
N LEU A 77 25.98 7.88 17.58
CA LEU A 77 26.81 8.91 18.20
C LEU A 77 26.89 8.67 19.72
N ALA A 78 28.07 8.34 20.24
CA ALA A 78 28.31 8.17 21.65
C ALA A 78 28.99 9.42 22.25
N VAL A 79 28.36 10.06 23.22
CA VAL A 79 28.85 11.24 23.94
C VAL A 79 29.37 10.83 25.32
N LYS A 80 30.65 11.03 25.58
CA LYS A 80 31.33 10.70 26.84
C LYS A 80 31.43 11.91 27.77
N LEU A 81 31.03 11.72 29.02
CA LEU A 81 30.99 12.74 30.05
C LEU A 81 32.04 12.48 31.10
N SER A 82 32.60 13.55 31.72
CA SER A 82 33.58 13.42 32.81
C SER A 82 32.99 12.81 34.08
N ASN A 83 31.67 12.93 34.27
CA ASN A 83 30.94 12.40 35.43
C ASN A 83 29.66 11.72 34.96
N LYS A 84 29.05 10.88 35.79
CA LYS A 84 27.78 10.23 35.47
C LYS A 84 26.64 11.26 35.46
N ALA A 85 25.92 11.33 34.34
CA ALA A 85 24.70 12.11 34.18
C ALA A 85 23.51 11.37 34.80
N HIS A 86 22.56 12.08 35.40
CA HIS A 86 21.33 11.53 35.99
C HIS A 86 20.25 12.61 36.09
N GLY A 87 18.99 12.24 35.89
CA GLY A 87 17.84 13.15 35.87
C GLY A 87 17.82 13.99 34.59
N ARG A 88 17.19 15.16 34.65
CA ARG A 88 17.01 16.01 33.47
C ARG A 88 18.32 16.63 32.99
N CYS A 89 18.70 16.30 31.75
CA CYS A 89 19.88 16.78 31.05
C CYS A 89 19.50 17.36 29.70
N GLU A 90 20.23 18.42 29.28
CA GLU A 90 20.12 19.03 27.95
C GLU A 90 21.45 18.86 27.22
N PHE A 91 21.36 18.29 26.01
CA PHE A 91 22.44 18.14 25.05
C PHE A 91 22.25 19.15 23.94
N ASP A 92 23.23 20.01 23.71
CA ASP A 92 23.23 21.01 22.64
C ASP A 92 24.32 20.60 21.65
N ILE A 93 23.88 20.09 20.49
CA ILE A 93 24.71 19.46 19.47
C ILE A 93 24.66 20.30 18.20
N ILE A 94 25.82 20.73 17.69
CA ILE A 94 25.96 21.42 16.41
C ILE A 94 26.51 20.44 15.41
N TYR A 95 25.90 20.37 14.23
CA TYR A 95 26.23 19.38 13.22
C TYR A 95 25.95 19.87 11.79
N THR A 96 26.48 19.14 10.82
CA THR A 96 26.11 19.26 9.41
C THR A 96 25.55 17.92 8.92
N GLY A 97 24.70 17.96 7.92
CA GLY A 97 24.12 16.78 7.29
C GLY A 97 24.00 16.97 5.78
N LYS A 98 23.78 15.86 5.07
CA LYS A 98 23.61 15.85 3.61
C LYS A 98 22.14 15.95 3.24
N VAL A 99 21.85 16.68 2.16
CA VAL A 99 20.54 16.68 1.50
C VAL A 99 20.55 15.54 0.48
N ARG A 100 19.66 14.56 0.70
CA ARG A 100 19.62 13.31 -0.07
C ARG A 100 18.89 13.46 -1.41
N SER A 101 19.07 12.49 -2.30
CA SER A 101 18.40 12.40 -3.60
C SER A 101 17.50 11.15 -3.73
N ASP A 102 17.48 10.27 -2.73
CA ASP A 102 16.76 9.00 -2.71
C ASP A 102 15.38 9.09 -2.03
N MET A 103 14.90 10.30 -1.77
CA MET A 103 13.60 10.58 -1.14
C MET A 103 13.42 10.03 0.28
N ASN A 104 14.52 9.70 0.97
CA ASN A 104 14.55 9.32 2.39
C ASN A 104 15.31 10.36 3.22
N GLY A 105 14.99 10.47 4.50
CA GLY A 105 15.59 11.49 5.37
C GLY A 105 15.20 12.89 4.94
N LEU A 106 16.15 13.80 4.88
CA LEU A 106 15.98 15.14 4.29
C LEU A 106 16.44 15.11 2.84
N PHE A 107 15.50 15.25 1.91
CA PHE A 107 15.76 15.10 0.48
C PHE A 107 15.41 16.33 -0.34
N LYS A 108 16.03 16.44 -1.54
CA LYS A 108 15.78 17.49 -2.52
C LYS A 108 15.22 16.91 -3.80
N GLN A 109 14.05 17.40 -4.20
CA GLN A 109 13.44 17.04 -5.48
C GLN A 109 13.50 18.23 -6.44
N ARG A 110 14.25 18.07 -7.54
CA ARG A 110 14.35 19.06 -8.61
C ARG A 110 13.18 18.94 -9.59
N TYR A 111 12.72 20.07 -10.12
CA TYR A 111 11.71 20.13 -11.18
C TYR A 111 11.92 21.35 -12.06
N VAL A 112 11.22 21.40 -13.20
CA VAL A 112 11.18 22.56 -14.10
C VAL A 112 9.81 23.20 -14.03
N GLU A 113 9.76 24.50 -13.88
CA GLU A 113 8.54 25.33 -13.87
C GLU A 113 8.77 26.59 -14.71
N GLY A 114 7.89 26.82 -15.71
CA GLY A 114 8.07 27.96 -16.63
C GLY A 114 9.41 27.99 -17.36
N GLY A 115 10.01 26.83 -17.64
CA GLY A 115 11.31 26.70 -18.30
C GLY A 115 12.51 26.93 -17.36
N MET A 116 12.30 27.23 -16.09
CA MET A 116 13.35 27.44 -15.08
C MET A 116 13.44 26.26 -14.11
N GLY A 117 14.68 25.85 -13.75
CA GLY A 117 14.94 24.86 -12.73
C GLY A 117 14.54 25.37 -11.35
N SER A 118 13.84 24.55 -10.59
CA SER A 118 13.47 24.80 -9.21
C SER A 118 13.57 23.52 -8.39
N TYR A 119 13.36 23.61 -7.06
CA TYR A 119 13.43 22.45 -6.20
C TYR A 119 12.49 22.57 -5.00
N ILE A 120 12.17 21.42 -4.41
CA ILE A 120 11.52 21.28 -3.10
C ILE A 120 12.46 20.49 -2.21
N ILE A 121 12.61 20.92 -0.96
CA ILE A 121 13.19 20.13 0.12
C ILE A 121 12.05 19.65 1.00
N ALA A 122 12.08 18.37 1.38
CA ALA A 122 11.11 17.76 2.28
C ALA A 122 11.79 16.66 3.10
N THR A 123 11.14 16.25 4.19
CA THR A 123 11.55 15.08 4.97
C THR A 123 10.63 13.90 4.74
N GLN A 124 11.23 12.70 4.66
CA GLN A 124 10.59 11.39 4.79
C GLN A 124 11.38 10.61 5.84
N LEU A 125 10.83 10.46 7.04
CA LEU A 125 11.59 9.95 8.18
C LEU A 125 11.17 8.55 8.64
N GLU A 126 10.09 8.03 8.13
CA GLU A 126 9.64 6.66 8.43
C GLU A 126 10.47 5.65 7.61
N SER A 127 10.88 4.54 8.20
CA SER A 127 10.65 4.12 9.59
C SER A 127 11.73 4.66 10.57
N VAL A 128 13.00 4.78 10.12
CA VAL A 128 14.17 5.08 10.97
C VAL A 128 15.14 6.08 10.32
N PHE A 129 14.61 7.01 9.53
CA PHE A 129 15.43 8.02 8.83
C PHE A 129 15.54 9.37 9.56
N ALA A 130 14.90 9.54 10.74
CA ALA A 130 15.09 10.75 11.54
C ALA A 130 16.56 10.92 11.96
N ARG A 131 17.26 9.83 12.21
CA ARG A 131 18.69 9.79 12.54
C ARG A 131 19.61 10.37 11.46
N SER A 132 19.15 10.40 10.19
CA SER A 132 19.92 11.02 9.10
C SER A 132 19.69 12.52 8.95
N VAL A 133 18.82 13.10 9.80
CA VAL A 133 18.45 14.52 9.77
C VAL A 133 18.87 15.25 11.05
N PHE A 134 18.80 14.58 12.19
CA PHE A 134 19.23 15.11 13.48
C PHE A 134 19.58 13.98 14.46
N PRO A 135 20.52 14.17 15.39
CA PRO A 135 20.78 13.20 16.44
C PRO A 135 19.52 13.01 17.30
N CYS A 136 19.09 11.76 17.47
CA CYS A 136 17.83 11.46 18.18
C CYS A 136 17.82 10.08 18.83
N PHE A 137 16.71 9.75 19.48
CA PHE A 137 16.32 8.42 19.85
C PHE A 137 15.26 7.97 18.82
N ASP A 138 15.72 7.28 17.77
CA ASP A 138 14.92 6.97 16.59
C ASP A 138 14.14 5.67 16.76
N ASP A 139 13.21 5.71 17.72
CA ASP A 139 12.35 4.59 18.12
C ASP A 139 10.90 5.11 18.22
N PRO A 140 9.92 4.44 17.59
CA PRO A 140 8.53 4.91 17.60
C PRO A 140 7.94 5.01 19.01
N ALA A 141 8.46 4.23 19.98
CA ALA A 141 8.02 4.26 21.37
C ALA A 141 8.48 5.51 22.14
N LEU A 142 9.46 6.25 21.64
CA LEU A 142 10.08 7.35 22.35
C LEU A 142 9.55 8.72 21.89
N LYS A 143 8.31 9.04 22.29
CA LYS A 143 7.66 10.31 21.96
C LYS A 143 8.22 11.48 22.76
N ALA A 144 8.42 12.61 22.07
CA ALA A 144 8.83 13.89 22.66
C ALA A 144 8.07 15.06 22.02
N THR A 145 8.23 16.27 22.55
CA THR A 145 7.75 17.49 21.89
C THR A 145 8.85 18.06 20.98
N PHE A 146 8.45 18.75 19.90
CA PHE A 146 9.38 19.36 18.95
C PHE A 146 9.14 20.85 18.80
N GLU A 147 10.21 21.63 18.79
CA GLU A 147 10.27 23.05 18.44
C GLU A 147 11.21 23.19 17.25
N VAL A 148 10.69 23.62 16.11
CA VAL A 148 11.45 23.70 14.86
C VAL A 148 11.65 25.14 14.43
N SER A 149 12.85 25.47 13.95
CA SER A 149 13.09 26.69 13.18
C SER A 149 13.84 26.37 11.87
N VAL A 150 13.51 27.09 10.82
CA VAL A 150 14.09 26.93 9.48
C VAL A 150 14.59 28.27 8.98
N ILE A 151 15.86 28.34 8.58
CA ILE A 151 16.44 29.44 7.83
C ILE A 151 16.51 28.99 6.36
N ALA A 152 15.85 29.71 5.48
CA ALA A 152 15.72 29.38 4.06
C ALA A 152 15.74 30.66 3.20
N PRO A 153 15.99 30.58 1.88
CA PRO A 153 15.86 31.73 0.98
C PRO A 153 14.47 32.38 1.08
N LYS A 154 14.41 33.73 1.03
CA LYS A 154 13.15 34.49 1.15
C LYS A 154 12.08 34.09 0.14
N SER A 155 12.46 33.61 -1.05
CA SER A 155 11.57 33.17 -2.11
C SER A 155 10.90 31.81 -1.80
N MET A 156 11.42 31.05 -0.83
CA MET A 156 10.90 29.76 -0.42
C MET A 156 9.93 29.90 0.75
N VAL A 157 8.89 29.09 0.75
CA VAL A 157 7.96 28.90 1.86
C VAL A 157 8.45 27.73 2.70
N ALA A 158 8.80 28.01 3.98
CA ALA A 158 9.14 26.95 4.93
C ALA A 158 7.88 26.40 5.59
N LEU A 159 7.79 25.09 5.72
CA LEU A 159 6.67 24.34 6.30
C LEU A 159 7.18 23.36 7.37
N SER A 160 6.34 23.10 8.37
CA SER A 160 6.58 22.07 9.39
C SER A 160 5.24 21.59 9.97
N ASN A 161 5.27 20.63 10.91
CA ASN A 161 4.09 20.03 11.57
C ASN A 161 3.11 21.10 12.10
N MET A 162 3.62 22.13 12.75
CA MET A 162 2.82 23.15 13.44
C MET A 162 2.77 24.47 12.66
N PRO A 163 1.80 25.35 12.93
CA PRO A 163 1.79 26.69 12.35
C PRO A 163 3.04 27.49 12.70
N SER A 164 3.44 28.40 11.81
CA SER A 164 4.48 29.37 12.13
C SER A 164 4.09 30.24 13.32
N LYS A 165 5.04 30.44 14.23
CA LYS A 165 4.95 31.31 15.39
C LYS A 165 5.48 32.70 15.07
N SER A 166 6.60 32.75 14.36
CA SER A 166 7.26 34.01 13.97
C SER A 166 8.01 33.81 12.64
N SER A 167 8.21 34.90 11.91
CA SER A 167 9.01 34.93 10.69
C SER A 167 9.80 36.23 10.63
N LYS A 168 11.13 36.15 10.51
CA LYS A 168 12.05 37.29 10.51
C LYS A 168 12.97 37.22 9.29
N ALA A 169 13.09 38.32 8.55
CA ALA A 169 14.04 38.43 7.46
C ALA A 169 15.47 38.56 8.01
N LEU A 170 16.43 37.90 7.33
CA LEU A 170 17.86 37.89 7.61
C LEU A 170 18.62 38.09 6.30
N GLY A 171 18.73 39.33 5.84
CA GLY A 171 19.24 39.62 4.48
C GLY A 171 18.36 38.97 3.42
N ASP A 172 18.93 38.12 2.56
CA ASP A 172 18.23 37.35 1.51
C ASP A 172 17.61 36.04 2.02
N MET A 173 17.84 35.76 3.29
CA MET A 173 17.30 34.61 3.98
C MET A 173 16.10 35.02 4.86
N ARG A 174 15.37 34.03 5.33
CA ARG A 174 14.26 34.16 6.27
C ARG A 174 14.32 33.08 7.32
N ARG A 175 14.28 33.47 8.59
CA ARG A 175 14.09 32.52 9.70
C ARG A 175 12.60 32.42 10.01
N THR A 176 12.06 31.18 9.94
CA THR A 176 10.68 30.86 10.33
C THR A 176 10.73 29.93 11.54
N GLU A 177 10.09 30.35 12.64
CA GLU A 177 9.94 29.52 13.85
C GLU A 177 8.53 28.97 13.92
N PHE A 178 8.38 27.70 14.27
CA PHE A 178 7.09 27.02 14.38
C PHE A 178 6.69 26.86 15.85
N ARG A 179 5.38 26.72 16.09
CA ARG A 179 4.88 26.42 17.44
C ARG A 179 5.35 25.04 17.86
N ARG A 180 5.42 24.81 19.19
CA ARG A 180 5.75 23.49 19.74
C ARG A 180 4.68 22.46 19.35
N SER A 181 5.11 21.25 18.97
CA SER A 181 4.23 20.11 18.71
C SER A 181 3.69 19.51 20.03
N PRO A 182 2.58 18.74 19.98
CA PRO A 182 2.31 17.72 20.98
C PRO A 182 3.44 16.70 21.06
N ARG A 183 3.36 15.76 22.01
CA ARG A 183 4.28 14.62 22.06
C ARG A 183 4.00 13.70 20.86
N MET A 184 5.03 13.45 20.09
CA MET A 184 4.99 12.58 18.91
C MET A 184 6.33 11.84 18.72
N SER A 185 6.32 10.77 17.94
CA SER A 185 7.51 10.02 17.57
C SER A 185 8.37 10.79 16.55
N THR A 186 9.66 10.48 16.48
CA THR A 186 10.64 11.17 15.61
C THR A 186 10.27 11.09 14.13
N TYR A 187 9.77 9.95 13.66
CA TYR A 187 9.43 9.70 12.25
C TYR A 187 8.33 10.64 11.73
N LEU A 188 7.50 11.20 12.60
CA LEU A 188 6.41 12.13 12.25
C LEU A 188 6.86 13.59 12.07
N LEU A 189 8.14 13.89 12.35
CA LEU A 189 8.64 15.25 12.16
C LEU A 189 8.69 15.62 10.69
N PHE A 190 8.17 16.79 10.36
CA PHE A 190 8.26 17.38 9.04
C PHE A 190 9.05 18.67 9.01
N VAL A 191 9.97 18.77 8.10
CA VAL A 191 10.66 20.00 7.68
C VAL A 191 10.66 20.04 6.16
N GLY A 192 10.15 21.14 5.60
CA GLY A 192 10.14 21.32 4.16
C GLY A 192 10.23 22.78 3.75
N MET A 193 10.70 23.01 2.52
CA MET A 193 10.68 24.31 1.86
C MET A 193 10.56 24.19 0.36
N GLY A 194 9.93 25.17 -0.27
CA GLY A 194 9.75 25.19 -1.72
C GLY A 194 9.10 26.48 -2.22
N ASN A 195 9.11 26.66 -3.53
CA ASN A 195 8.39 27.74 -4.20
C ASN A 195 6.93 27.32 -4.44
N PHE A 196 6.15 27.28 -3.35
CA PHE A 196 4.78 26.78 -3.40
C PHE A 196 3.74 27.84 -3.76
N GLY A 197 2.76 27.44 -4.58
CA GLY A 197 1.42 27.99 -4.56
C GLY A 197 0.55 27.24 -3.54
N SER A 198 -0.50 27.87 -3.04
CA SER A 198 -1.33 27.23 -2.00
C SER A 198 -2.81 27.48 -2.19
N LYS A 199 -3.62 26.58 -1.65
CA LYS A 199 -5.07 26.69 -1.46
C LYS A 199 -5.40 26.41 0.01
N VAL A 200 -6.53 26.95 0.49
CA VAL A 200 -6.97 26.81 1.87
C VAL A 200 -8.44 26.46 1.92
N SER A 201 -8.76 25.48 2.73
CA SER A 201 -10.11 25.15 3.20
C SER A 201 -10.10 25.16 4.74
N ALA A 202 -11.20 24.91 5.38
CA ALA A 202 -11.29 24.86 6.83
C ALA A 202 -12.37 23.89 7.33
N LEU A 203 -12.11 23.28 8.48
CA LEU A 203 -13.09 22.57 9.29
C LEU A 203 -13.13 23.23 10.67
N GLY A 204 -14.16 24.04 10.92
CA GLY A 204 -14.22 24.82 12.16
C GLY A 204 -12.96 25.69 12.35
N LYS A 205 -12.18 25.42 13.41
CA LYS A 205 -10.92 26.13 13.72
C LYS A 205 -9.69 25.50 13.04
N VAL A 206 -9.82 24.30 12.44
CA VAL A 206 -8.73 23.60 11.78
C VAL A 206 -8.56 24.13 10.35
N LYS A 207 -7.38 24.59 9.99
CA LYS A 207 -7.04 24.99 8.62
C LYS A 207 -6.58 23.77 7.84
N VAL A 208 -7.27 23.46 6.74
CA VAL A 208 -6.87 22.43 5.76
C VAL A 208 -6.23 23.16 4.59
N ARG A 209 -4.91 22.98 4.40
CA ARG A 209 -4.16 23.71 3.40
C ARG A 209 -3.50 22.76 2.42
N GLY A 210 -3.46 23.14 1.14
CA GLY A 210 -2.74 22.41 0.11
C GLY A 210 -1.60 23.24 -0.45
N PHE A 211 -0.45 22.62 -0.65
CA PHE A 211 0.75 23.21 -1.24
C PHE A 211 1.22 22.40 -2.44
N ALA A 212 1.45 23.06 -3.55
CA ALA A 212 1.96 22.43 -4.77
C ALA A 212 2.85 23.43 -5.53
N ARG A 213 3.56 23.00 -6.56
CA ARG A 213 4.20 23.92 -7.51
C ARG A 213 3.19 24.99 -7.96
N ARG A 214 3.63 26.22 -8.17
CA ARG A 214 2.72 27.35 -8.42
C ARG A 214 1.77 27.10 -9.59
N GLU A 215 2.27 26.57 -10.70
CA GLU A 215 1.48 26.25 -11.90
C GLU A 215 0.47 25.12 -11.69
N LYS A 216 0.64 24.27 -10.66
CA LYS A 216 -0.24 23.13 -10.31
C LYS A 216 -1.10 23.39 -9.07
N ALA A 217 -0.94 24.56 -8.42
CA ALA A 217 -1.65 24.88 -7.16
C ALA A 217 -3.18 24.93 -7.32
N TYR A 218 -3.72 25.11 -8.52
CA TYR A 218 -5.16 25.08 -8.74
C TYR A 218 -5.74 23.66 -8.55
N MET A 219 -4.97 22.62 -8.87
CA MET A 219 -5.41 21.22 -8.77
C MET A 219 -5.62 20.75 -7.32
N ILE A 220 -4.79 21.22 -6.38
CA ILE A 220 -4.88 20.79 -4.98
C ILE A 220 -6.15 21.32 -4.27
N GLY A 221 -6.79 22.32 -4.85
CA GLY A 221 -8.00 22.93 -4.26
C GLY A 221 -9.15 21.96 -4.07
N ASN A 222 -9.31 20.99 -4.98
CA ASN A 222 -10.36 19.98 -4.90
C ASN A 222 -10.00 18.92 -3.84
N SER A 223 -8.76 18.48 -3.82
CA SER A 223 -8.27 17.51 -2.83
C SER A 223 -8.45 17.98 -1.39
N ILE A 224 -8.16 19.26 -1.08
CA ILE A 224 -8.34 19.77 0.29
C ILE A 224 -9.81 19.95 0.68
N LYS A 225 -10.75 20.08 -0.28
CA LYS A 225 -12.20 20.04 0.03
C LYS A 225 -12.62 18.63 0.45
N VAL A 226 -12.18 17.61 -0.30
CA VAL A 226 -12.40 16.19 0.03
C VAL A 226 -11.78 15.88 1.39
N ALA A 227 -10.53 16.28 1.62
CA ALA A 227 -9.84 16.10 2.89
C ALA A 227 -10.57 16.75 4.09
N ALA A 228 -11.17 17.92 3.91
CA ALA A 228 -11.98 18.55 4.95
C ALA A 228 -13.27 17.77 5.27
N GLY A 229 -13.87 17.13 4.27
CA GLY A 229 -15.00 16.20 4.46
C GLY A 229 -14.62 14.96 5.24
N ILE A 230 -13.50 14.34 4.87
CA ILE A 230 -12.92 13.16 5.55
C ILE A 230 -12.57 13.48 7.00
N LEU A 231 -11.93 14.62 7.25
CA LEU A 231 -11.56 15.05 8.60
C LEU A 231 -12.80 15.21 9.50
N ARG A 232 -13.89 15.77 8.94
CA ARG A 232 -15.19 15.89 9.65
C ARG A 232 -15.77 14.51 9.95
N PHE A 233 -15.67 13.57 9.03
CA PHE A 233 -16.11 12.20 9.25
C PHE A 233 -15.36 11.58 10.43
N PHE A 234 -14.03 11.68 10.48
CA PHE A 234 -13.24 11.12 11.57
C PHE A 234 -13.51 11.77 12.91
N ASP A 235 -13.63 13.10 12.99
CA ASP A 235 -14.01 13.81 14.21
C ASP A 235 -15.31 13.23 14.82
N ASN A 236 -16.31 13.01 13.99
CA ASN A 236 -17.61 12.48 14.41
C ASN A 236 -17.55 10.97 14.71
N TYR A 237 -16.94 10.20 13.81
CA TYR A 237 -16.92 8.74 13.91
C TYR A 237 -16.09 8.27 15.09
N LEU A 238 -14.88 8.82 15.27
CA LEU A 238 -14.00 8.44 16.38
C LEU A 238 -14.35 9.14 17.70
N GLY A 239 -15.07 10.26 17.66
CA GLY A 239 -15.44 11.02 18.84
C GLY A 239 -14.27 11.73 19.52
N ILE A 240 -13.14 11.85 18.83
CA ILE A 240 -11.93 12.56 19.26
C ILE A 240 -11.64 13.61 18.19
N PRO A 241 -11.83 14.90 18.47
CA PRO A 241 -11.53 15.95 17.50
C PRO A 241 -10.07 15.95 17.07
N TYR A 242 -9.81 16.31 15.82
CA TYR A 242 -8.45 16.47 15.32
C TYR A 242 -7.63 17.41 16.21
N PRO A 243 -6.49 16.96 16.74
CA PRO A 243 -5.85 17.69 17.85
C PRO A 243 -5.00 18.89 17.44
N LEU A 244 -4.70 19.06 16.14
CA LEU A 244 -3.84 20.14 15.68
C LEU A 244 -4.64 21.28 15.03
N PRO A 245 -4.10 22.52 15.05
CA PRO A 245 -4.81 23.69 14.49
C PRO A 245 -4.79 23.75 12.95
N LYS A 246 -4.05 22.86 12.30
CA LYS A 246 -3.96 22.76 10.84
C LYS A 246 -3.57 21.35 10.40
N VAL A 247 -3.93 21.02 9.17
CA VAL A 247 -3.31 19.96 8.39
C VAL A 247 -2.93 20.49 7.02
N ASP A 248 -1.70 20.25 6.61
CA ASP A 248 -1.16 20.62 5.30
C ASP A 248 -1.02 19.38 4.43
N PHE A 249 -1.37 19.50 3.16
CA PHE A 249 -1.06 18.54 2.12
C PHE A 249 -0.02 19.14 1.20
N ILE A 250 1.12 18.48 1.05
CA ILE A 250 2.28 19.00 0.33
C ILE A 250 2.58 18.07 -0.84
N ALA A 251 2.27 18.53 -2.06
CA ALA A 251 2.53 17.78 -3.28
C ALA A 251 3.97 17.95 -3.72
N VAL A 252 4.71 16.84 -3.78
CA VAL A 252 6.11 16.80 -4.19
C VAL A 252 6.25 16.08 -5.54
N PRO A 253 6.85 16.71 -6.57
CA PRO A 253 7.07 16.08 -7.85
C PRO A 253 7.93 14.82 -7.73
N GLY A 254 7.51 13.73 -8.37
CA GLY A 254 8.25 12.47 -8.39
C GLY A 254 8.34 11.73 -7.06
N PHE A 255 7.77 12.26 -5.98
CA PHE A 255 7.59 11.50 -4.74
C PHE A 255 6.55 10.40 -4.96
N ASN A 256 6.80 9.23 -4.40
CA ASN A 256 6.16 7.99 -4.84
C ASN A 256 5.34 7.30 -3.77
N ALA A 257 5.08 8.04 -2.72
CA ALA A 257 4.36 7.60 -1.55
C ALA A 257 3.52 8.76 -1.01
N ALA A 258 2.80 8.50 0.04
CA ALA A 258 2.32 9.52 0.95
C ALA A 258 2.93 9.27 2.33
N MET A 259 2.93 10.29 3.19
CA MET A 259 3.48 10.23 4.53
C MET A 259 2.67 11.11 5.46
N GLU A 260 2.21 10.51 6.53
CA GLU A 260 1.27 11.05 7.52
C GLU A 260 1.86 12.06 8.50
N ASN A 261 3.02 12.65 8.27
CA ASN A 261 3.65 13.59 9.22
C ASN A 261 2.62 14.45 9.93
N TRP A 262 2.60 14.44 11.27
CA TRP A 262 1.49 14.99 12.02
C TRP A 262 1.23 16.47 11.70
N GLY A 263 0.12 16.74 11.02
CA GLY A 263 -0.27 18.05 10.56
C GLY A 263 0.42 18.57 9.29
N ALA A 264 1.28 17.76 8.61
CA ALA A 264 2.00 18.14 7.40
C ALA A 264 2.22 16.92 6.48
N ILE A 265 1.14 16.39 5.92
CA ILE A 265 1.12 15.22 5.05
C ILE A 265 1.85 15.54 3.74
N VAL A 266 2.82 14.71 3.39
CA VAL A 266 3.55 14.80 2.11
C VAL A 266 3.04 13.72 1.18
N SER A 267 2.81 14.06 -0.09
CA SER A 267 2.35 13.09 -1.09
C SER A 267 2.94 13.39 -2.46
N GLY A 268 3.02 12.38 -3.29
CA GLY A 268 3.31 12.56 -4.70
C GLY A 268 2.25 13.41 -5.40
N GLU A 269 2.66 14.17 -6.42
CA GLU A 269 1.70 14.97 -7.21
C GLU A 269 0.56 14.11 -7.77
N ARG A 270 0.83 12.87 -8.15
CA ARG A 270 -0.16 11.93 -8.68
C ARG A 270 -1.25 11.57 -7.67
N ASP A 271 -0.88 11.53 -6.39
CA ASP A 271 -1.70 10.99 -5.31
C ASP A 271 -2.50 12.09 -4.59
N VAL A 272 -2.32 13.36 -4.99
CA VAL A 272 -3.00 14.50 -4.36
C VAL A 272 -3.43 15.60 -5.32
N LEU A 273 -3.00 15.59 -6.59
CA LEU A 273 -3.38 16.60 -7.58
C LEU A 273 -4.26 16.02 -8.67
N TYR A 274 -5.41 16.65 -8.93
CA TYR A 274 -6.23 16.28 -10.07
C TYR A 274 -6.94 17.47 -10.72
N ASP A 275 -7.12 17.35 -12.03
CA ASP A 275 -7.97 18.21 -12.83
C ASP A 275 -9.32 17.51 -13.04
N GLU A 276 -10.42 18.09 -12.57
CA GLU A 276 -11.77 17.49 -12.64
C GLU A 276 -12.20 17.10 -14.06
N LYS A 277 -11.68 17.80 -15.09
CA LYS A 277 -12.03 17.54 -16.49
C LYS A 277 -11.24 16.39 -17.11
N LYS A 278 -10.10 16.02 -16.50
CA LYS A 278 -9.14 15.04 -17.03
C LYS A 278 -9.02 13.78 -16.17
N ALA A 279 -9.51 13.84 -14.94
CA ALA A 279 -9.42 12.72 -14.02
C ALA A 279 -10.40 11.61 -14.39
N SER A 280 -9.92 10.36 -14.38
CA SER A 280 -10.76 9.18 -14.39
C SER A 280 -11.37 8.93 -13.03
N ILE A 281 -12.43 8.12 -12.98
CA ILE A 281 -13.01 7.68 -11.70
C ILE A 281 -11.99 6.94 -10.84
N PHE A 282 -11.11 6.14 -11.46
CA PHE A 282 -10.01 5.47 -10.76
C PHE A 282 -9.05 6.46 -10.10
N GLN A 283 -8.69 7.52 -10.82
CA GLN A 283 -7.82 8.56 -10.26
C GLN A 283 -8.49 9.28 -9.08
N LEU A 284 -9.77 9.60 -9.19
CA LEU A 284 -10.53 10.25 -8.11
C LEU A 284 -10.62 9.37 -6.88
N GLN A 285 -10.89 8.07 -7.05
CA GLN A 285 -10.91 7.10 -5.95
C GLN A 285 -9.53 6.97 -5.30
N ASN A 286 -8.46 6.78 -6.07
CA ASN A 286 -7.10 6.65 -5.54
C ASN A 286 -6.66 7.89 -4.76
N ILE A 287 -6.91 9.10 -5.28
CA ILE A 287 -6.58 10.34 -4.57
C ILE A 287 -7.39 10.45 -3.28
N SER A 288 -8.69 10.17 -3.33
CA SER A 288 -9.55 10.25 -2.16
C SER A 288 -9.15 9.21 -1.10
N ASP A 289 -8.74 8.02 -1.53
CA ASP A 289 -8.25 6.98 -0.65
C ASP A 289 -6.92 7.36 0.01
N THR A 290 -5.95 7.85 -0.75
CA THR A 290 -4.70 8.39 -0.19
C THR A 290 -4.98 9.48 0.85
N LEU A 291 -5.85 10.46 0.54
CA LEU A 291 -6.22 11.51 1.49
C LEU A 291 -6.87 10.96 2.76
N ALA A 292 -7.72 9.94 2.63
CA ALA A 292 -8.43 9.34 3.75
C ALA A 292 -7.50 8.47 4.60
N HIS A 293 -6.60 7.72 3.98
CA HIS A 293 -5.57 6.91 4.62
C HIS A 293 -4.64 7.80 5.47
N GLU A 294 -4.07 8.85 4.87
CA GLU A 294 -3.17 9.78 5.57
C GLU A 294 -3.85 10.57 6.70
N LEU A 295 -5.13 10.87 6.53
CA LEU A 295 -5.91 11.49 7.59
C LEU A 295 -6.28 10.51 8.70
N ALA A 296 -6.52 9.23 8.41
CA ALA A 296 -6.77 8.22 9.43
C ALA A 296 -5.56 8.01 10.34
N HIS A 297 -4.36 8.08 9.77
CA HIS A 297 -3.11 8.05 10.54
C HIS A 297 -3.02 9.15 11.59
N GLN A 298 -3.71 10.27 11.44
CA GLN A 298 -3.66 11.35 12.44
C GLN A 298 -4.16 10.87 13.82
N TRP A 299 -4.95 9.78 13.86
CA TRP A 299 -5.36 9.06 15.08
C TRP A 299 -4.61 7.74 15.25
N PHE A 300 -4.54 6.90 14.18
CA PHE A 300 -3.89 5.58 14.18
C PHE A 300 -2.49 5.70 13.56
N GLY A 301 -1.48 5.87 14.38
CA GLY A 301 -0.09 6.19 14.01
C GLY A 301 0.41 7.43 14.72
N ASN A 302 -0.34 8.54 14.73
CA ASN A 302 0.13 9.82 15.26
C ASN A 302 -0.33 10.07 16.70
N LEU A 303 -1.63 10.12 16.96
CA LEU A 303 -2.16 10.25 18.31
C LEU A 303 -1.78 9.03 19.16
N VAL A 304 -2.04 7.84 18.65
CA VAL A 304 -1.64 6.56 19.23
C VAL A 304 -0.71 5.88 18.25
N THR A 305 0.54 5.67 18.62
CA THR A 305 1.59 5.07 17.79
C THR A 305 1.89 3.65 18.24
N THR A 306 2.20 2.76 17.32
CA THR A 306 2.71 1.42 17.68
C THR A 306 3.93 1.51 18.58
N SER A 307 4.09 0.54 19.50
CA SER A 307 5.26 0.46 20.41
C SER A 307 6.49 -0.18 19.74
N SER A 308 6.33 -0.81 18.58
CA SER A 308 7.39 -1.46 17.81
C SER A 308 7.02 -1.50 16.35
N TRP A 309 8.01 -1.35 15.47
CA TRP A 309 7.82 -1.55 14.03
C TRP A 309 7.39 -2.99 13.68
N ASP A 310 7.62 -3.96 14.54
CA ASP A 310 7.11 -5.33 14.37
C ASP A 310 5.56 -5.38 14.29
N ASP A 311 4.89 -4.34 14.78
CA ASP A 311 3.43 -4.18 14.80
C ASP A 311 2.97 -2.96 13.98
N LEU A 312 3.66 -2.65 12.88
CA LEU A 312 3.34 -1.56 11.93
C LEU A 312 1.87 -1.61 11.46
N TRP A 313 1.29 -2.82 11.37
CA TRP A 313 -0.10 -3.03 11.01
C TRP A 313 -1.11 -2.26 11.89
N LEU A 314 -0.75 -1.92 13.14
CA LEU A 314 -1.58 -1.07 14.01
C LEU A 314 -1.76 0.34 13.47
N ASN A 315 -0.83 0.82 12.67
CA ASN A 315 -0.94 2.07 11.95
C ASN A 315 -1.65 1.81 10.60
N GLU A 316 -1.07 0.98 9.75
CA GLU A 316 -1.41 0.82 8.34
C GLU A 316 -2.77 0.15 8.09
N SER A 317 -3.01 -1.00 8.75
CA SER A 317 -4.28 -1.71 8.56
C SER A 317 -5.48 -0.89 9.05
N PHE A 318 -5.29 -0.06 10.11
CA PHE A 318 -6.33 0.86 10.55
C PHE A 318 -6.50 2.04 9.63
N ALA A 319 -5.43 2.57 9.07
CA ALA A 319 -5.53 3.64 8.09
C ALA A 319 -6.37 3.20 6.88
N ASP A 320 -6.11 2.01 6.34
CA ASP A 320 -6.92 1.41 5.28
C ASP A 320 -8.39 1.20 5.71
N LEU A 321 -8.63 0.61 6.89
CA LEU A 321 -10.00 0.35 7.34
C LEU A 321 -10.80 1.63 7.54
N MET A 322 -10.18 2.66 8.08
CA MET A 322 -10.82 3.94 8.32
C MET A 322 -11.00 4.74 7.04
N SER A 323 -10.04 4.70 6.09
CA SER A 323 -10.17 5.35 4.80
C SER A 323 -11.43 4.86 4.07
N HIS A 324 -11.61 3.54 4.00
CA HIS A 324 -12.77 2.95 3.31
C HIS A 324 -14.10 3.27 4.00
N LYS A 325 -14.12 3.34 5.33
CA LYS A 325 -15.34 3.78 6.06
C LYS A 325 -15.68 5.25 5.78
N ALA A 326 -14.65 6.11 5.69
CA ALA A 326 -14.84 7.52 5.38
C ALA A 326 -15.36 7.71 3.95
N LEU A 327 -14.74 7.03 2.98
CA LEU A 327 -15.10 7.16 1.58
C LEU A 327 -16.49 6.57 1.27
N ASP A 328 -16.84 5.44 1.87
CA ASP A 328 -18.16 4.83 1.72
C ASP A 328 -19.27 5.77 2.26
N SER A 329 -18.97 6.49 3.33
CA SER A 329 -19.89 7.49 3.90
C SER A 329 -19.99 8.76 3.06
N LEU A 330 -18.90 9.22 2.44
CA LEU A 330 -18.85 10.47 1.68
C LEU A 330 -19.26 10.30 0.21
N PHE A 331 -19.05 9.13 -0.35
CA PHE A 331 -19.26 8.78 -1.75
C PHE A 331 -19.96 7.42 -1.87
N PRO A 332 -21.20 7.28 -1.36
CA PRO A 332 -21.90 5.99 -1.34
C PRO A 332 -22.09 5.39 -2.74
N GLU A 333 -22.17 6.24 -3.78
CA GLU A 333 -22.30 5.82 -5.18
C GLU A 333 -21.04 5.08 -5.71
N TRP A 334 -19.90 5.19 -5.03
CA TRP A 334 -18.69 4.44 -5.38
C TRP A 334 -18.72 3.01 -4.87
N ASN A 335 -19.51 2.74 -3.83
CA ASN A 335 -19.55 1.44 -3.14
C ASN A 335 -18.14 0.92 -2.78
N ILE A 336 -17.35 1.79 -2.18
CA ILE A 336 -15.92 1.56 -1.89
C ILE A 336 -15.71 0.32 -1.03
N ARG A 337 -16.58 0.08 -0.04
CA ARG A 337 -16.45 -1.10 0.83
C ARG A 337 -16.47 -2.41 0.06
N THR A 338 -17.34 -2.54 -0.94
CA THR A 338 -17.39 -3.74 -1.80
C THR A 338 -16.16 -3.83 -2.68
N GLN A 339 -15.81 -2.74 -3.35
CA GLN A 339 -14.67 -2.69 -4.26
C GLN A 339 -13.36 -3.07 -3.55
N TYR A 340 -13.03 -2.40 -2.44
CA TYR A 340 -11.79 -2.65 -1.72
C TYR A 340 -11.79 -3.97 -0.96
N ALA A 341 -12.95 -4.46 -0.49
CA ALA A 341 -13.04 -5.80 0.06
C ALA A 341 -12.55 -6.86 -0.95
N ILE A 342 -12.90 -6.70 -2.23
CA ILE A 342 -12.47 -7.55 -3.33
C ILE A 342 -10.97 -7.36 -3.62
N GLU A 343 -10.54 -6.13 -3.84
CA GLU A 343 -9.17 -5.82 -4.26
C GLU A 343 -8.13 -6.20 -3.18
N LEU A 344 -8.41 -5.85 -1.93
CA LEU A 344 -7.51 -6.18 -0.82
C LEU A 344 -7.51 -7.68 -0.52
N PHE A 345 -8.68 -8.38 -0.68
CA PHE A 345 -8.71 -9.82 -0.53
C PHE A 345 -7.86 -10.50 -1.61
N ASN A 346 -7.99 -10.13 -2.87
CA ASN A 346 -7.20 -10.70 -3.95
C ASN A 346 -5.68 -10.48 -3.71
N GLY A 347 -5.27 -9.29 -3.32
CA GLY A 347 -3.88 -8.97 -2.98
C GLY A 347 -3.37 -9.76 -1.78
N GLY A 348 -4.09 -9.71 -0.66
CA GLY A 348 -3.74 -10.39 0.58
C GLY A 348 -3.73 -11.92 0.45
N ALA A 349 -4.75 -12.48 -0.20
CA ALA A 349 -4.84 -13.92 -0.43
C ALA A 349 -3.73 -14.43 -1.35
N HIS A 350 -3.38 -13.67 -2.39
CA HIS A 350 -2.24 -14.00 -3.24
C HIS A 350 -0.93 -14.03 -2.44
N ALA A 351 -0.60 -12.96 -1.72
CA ALA A 351 0.64 -12.87 -0.94
C ALA A 351 0.74 -13.96 0.13
N ASP A 352 -0.35 -14.23 0.85
CA ASP A 352 -0.38 -15.17 1.97
C ASP A 352 -0.50 -16.65 1.53
N SER A 353 -0.81 -16.90 0.24
CA SER A 353 -0.82 -18.23 -0.37
C SER A 353 0.56 -18.76 -0.76
N LEU A 354 1.56 -17.90 -0.82
CA LEU A 354 2.93 -18.22 -1.21
C LEU A 354 3.65 -19.02 -0.10
N LYS A 355 4.75 -19.66 -0.49
CA LYS A 355 5.57 -20.45 0.45
C LYS A 355 6.13 -19.58 1.57
N ASN A 356 6.69 -18.43 1.20
CA ASN A 356 7.25 -17.46 2.13
C ASN A 356 6.23 -16.37 2.40
N THR A 357 5.60 -16.46 3.54
CA THR A 357 4.72 -15.46 4.13
C THR A 357 5.10 -15.28 5.59
N HIS A 358 4.59 -14.25 6.22
CA HIS A 358 4.83 -13.98 7.63
C HIS A 358 3.52 -13.68 8.39
N PRO A 359 3.53 -13.73 9.73
CA PRO A 359 2.42 -13.27 10.54
C PRO A 359 2.23 -11.75 10.41
N ILE A 360 1.02 -11.25 10.69
CA ILE A 360 0.73 -9.81 10.73
C ILE A 360 1.64 -9.10 11.76
N SER A 361 1.77 -9.66 12.97
CA SER A 361 2.75 -9.22 13.97
C SER A 361 4.09 -9.90 13.70
N ALA A 362 5.08 -9.13 13.31
CA ALA A 362 6.37 -9.65 12.85
C ALA A 362 7.38 -9.93 13.98
N ALA A 363 6.99 -9.74 15.23
CA ALA A 363 7.82 -10.06 16.38
C ALA A 363 8.39 -11.49 16.27
N LYS A 364 9.68 -11.68 16.12
CA LYS A 364 10.39 -12.96 15.90
C LYS A 364 10.60 -13.37 14.45
N THR A 365 10.20 -12.60 13.46
CA THR A 365 10.50 -12.91 12.04
C THR A 365 11.93 -12.51 11.67
N GLY A 366 12.50 -11.51 12.35
CA GLY A 366 13.79 -10.92 12.03
C GLY A 366 13.76 -10.09 10.72
N LEU A 367 12.59 -9.68 10.29
CA LEU A 367 12.42 -8.69 9.21
C LEU A 367 12.86 -7.32 9.71
N LYS A 368 13.33 -6.49 8.79
CA LYS A 368 13.64 -5.10 9.08
C LYS A 368 12.36 -4.26 9.05
N PRO A 369 12.33 -3.07 9.70
CA PRO A 369 11.17 -2.19 9.63
C PRO A 369 10.72 -1.88 8.20
N GLU A 370 11.67 -1.67 7.28
CA GLU A 370 11.40 -1.36 5.87
C GLU A 370 10.72 -2.53 5.14
N ASP A 371 10.98 -3.77 5.56
CA ASP A 371 10.38 -4.97 4.97
C ASP A 371 8.91 -5.20 5.42
N MET A 372 8.44 -4.41 6.41
CA MET A 372 7.06 -4.52 6.94
C MET A 372 6.02 -3.72 6.14
N PHE A 373 6.46 -2.85 5.23
CA PHE A 373 5.56 -2.12 4.32
C PHE A 373 5.14 -3.03 3.17
N ASP A 374 4.34 -4.02 3.47
CA ASP A 374 3.96 -5.06 2.52
C ASP A 374 2.46 -5.41 2.55
N THR A 375 2.04 -6.23 1.59
CA THR A 375 0.64 -6.66 1.44
C THR A 375 0.10 -7.42 2.67
N ILE A 376 0.95 -8.00 3.53
CA ILE A 376 0.48 -8.68 4.75
C ILE A 376 0.11 -7.65 5.81
N SER A 377 0.97 -6.68 6.06
CA SER A 377 0.72 -5.61 7.02
C SER A 377 -0.48 -4.74 6.64
N TYR A 378 -0.65 -4.43 5.35
CA TYR A 378 -1.77 -3.65 4.84
C TYR A 378 -3.03 -4.50 4.63
N ASN A 379 -3.05 -5.36 3.61
CA ASN A 379 -4.27 -6.02 3.15
C ASN A 379 -4.76 -7.11 4.13
N LYS A 380 -3.88 -8.04 4.55
CA LYS A 380 -4.29 -9.09 5.49
C LYS A 380 -4.69 -8.47 6.84
N GLY A 381 -3.94 -7.48 7.33
CA GLY A 381 -4.27 -6.76 8.56
C GLY A 381 -5.66 -6.12 8.49
N TYR A 382 -5.97 -5.39 7.41
CA TYR A 382 -7.29 -4.83 7.13
C TYR A 382 -8.38 -5.91 7.15
N LEU A 383 -8.18 -7.02 6.43
CA LEU A 383 -9.16 -8.10 6.31
C LEU A 383 -9.42 -8.79 7.66
N VAL A 384 -8.39 -8.94 8.48
CA VAL A 384 -8.53 -9.49 9.84
C VAL A 384 -9.27 -8.51 10.75
N LEU A 385 -9.03 -7.21 10.67
CA LEU A 385 -9.80 -6.20 11.40
C LEU A 385 -11.27 -6.20 10.98
N ARG A 386 -11.55 -6.29 9.68
CA ARG A 386 -12.91 -6.41 9.14
C ARG A 386 -13.60 -7.68 9.62
N MET A 387 -12.91 -8.81 9.67
CA MET A 387 -13.40 -10.06 10.21
C MET A 387 -13.72 -9.96 11.71
N ILE A 388 -12.88 -9.28 12.48
CA ILE A 388 -13.10 -9.00 13.91
C ILE A 388 -14.32 -8.09 14.09
N GLU A 389 -14.44 -7.03 13.29
CA GLU A 389 -15.62 -6.15 13.31
C GLU A 389 -16.92 -6.91 13.02
N HIS A 390 -16.91 -7.78 12.00
CA HIS A 390 -18.07 -8.60 11.66
C HIS A 390 -18.43 -9.55 12.79
N TYR A 391 -17.42 -10.18 13.43
CA TYR A 391 -17.63 -11.11 14.56
C TYR A 391 -18.26 -10.44 15.78
N MET A 392 -17.86 -9.23 16.14
CA MET A 392 -18.33 -8.56 17.36
C MET A 392 -19.44 -7.53 17.14
N GLY A 393 -19.72 -7.18 15.88
CA GLY A 393 -20.65 -6.13 15.49
C GLY A 393 -20.01 -4.73 15.48
N SER A 394 -20.42 -3.92 14.50
CA SER A 394 -19.79 -2.61 14.22
C SER A 394 -19.89 -1.63 15.39
N ASP A 395 -20.99 -1.61 16.14
CA ASP A 395 -21.16 -0.70 17.28
C ASP A 395 -20.20 -1.04 18.44
N ALA A 396 -20.07 -2.33 18.78
CA ALA A 396 -19.13 -2.78 19.80
C ALA A 396 -17.68 -2.54 19.37
N PHE A 397 -17.37 -2.79 18.10
CA PHE A 397 -16.07 -2.50 17.51
C PHE A 397 -15.72 -1.01 17.63
N LEU A 398 -16.64 -0.12 17.26
CA LEU A 398 -16.43 1.33 17.35
C LEU A 398 -16.24 1.80 18.81
N ARG A 399 -17.02 1.29 19.77
CA ARG A 399 -16.82 1.61 21.19
C ARG A 399 -15.45 1.15 21.67
N GLY A 400 -15.02 -0.05 21.27
CA GLY A 400 -13.69 -0.58 21.57
C GLY A 400 -12.56 0.28 21.00
N LEU A 401 -12.69 0.73 19.73
CA LEU A 401 -11.71 1.64 19.11
C LEU A 401 -11.64 2.99 19.82
N ARG A 402 -12.79 3.59 20.17
CA ARG A 402 -12.82 4.84 20.93
C ARG A 402 -12.13 4.68 22.28
N SER A 403 -12.41 3.58 23.00
CA SER A 403 -11.76 3.26 24.28
C SER A 403 -10.24 3.11 24.12
N TYR A 404 -9.78 2.40 23.06
CA TYR A 404 -8.36 2.23 22.73
C TYR A 404 -7.66 3.56 22.48
N LEU A 405 -8.23 4.40 21.61
CA LEU A 405 -7.68 5.72 21.29
C LEU A 405 -7.62 6.66 22.50
N HIS A 406 -8.68 6.72 23.31
CA HIS A 406 -8.71 7.56 24.51
C HIS A 406 -7.68 7.16 25.56
N ARG A 407 -7.53 5.84 25.80
CA ARG A 407 -6.59 5.35 26.82
C ARG A 407 -5.13 5.58 26.44
N ASN A 408 -4.83 5.55 25.15
CA ASN A 408 -3.45 5.62 24.64
C ASN A 408 -3.12 6.94 23.95
N ALA A 409 -4.00 7.96 24.05
CA ALA A 409 -3.79 9.26 23.39
C ALA A 409 -2.44 9.88 23.77
N TYR A 410 -1.69 10.36 22.77
CA TYR A 410 -0.33 10.91 22.89
C TYR A 410 0.71 9.91 23.43
N SER A 411 0.41 8.62 23.38
CA SER A 411 1.26 7.54 23.86
C SER A 411 1.42 6.46 22.79
N ASN A 412 2.00 5.34 23.18
CA ASN A 412 2.19 4.18 22.35
C ASN A 412 1.29 3.04 22.82
N ALA A 413 0.97 2.12 21.89
CA ALA A 413 0.14 0.96 22.17
C ALA A 413 0.70 -0.30 21.53
N THR A 414 0.29 -1.44 22.06
CA THR A 414 0.60 -2.78 21.58
C THR A 414 -0.65 -3.44 20.98
N PRO A 415 -0.53 -4.52 20.21
CA PRO A 415 -1.67 -5.35 19.84
C PRO A 415 -2.52 -5.81 21.04
N GLY A 416 -1.86 -6.05 22.18
CA GLY A 416 -2.53 -6.44 23.42
C GLY A 416 -3.47 -5.37 23.95
N ASP A 417 -3.11 -4.09 23.87
CA ASP A 417 -3.94 -2.96 24.30
C ASP A 417 -5.19 -2.81 23.43
N LEU A 418 -5.04 -2.95 22.12
CA LEU A 418 -6.16 -2.95 21.18
C LEU A 418 -7.12 -4.11 21.48
N ILE A 419 -6.59 -5.34 21.52
CA ILE A 419 -7.41 -6.54 21.71
C ILE A 419 -8.10 -6.51 23.07
N ALA A 420 -7.46 -5.96 24.11
CA ALA A 420 -8.09 -5.80 25.42
C ALA A 420 -9.26 -4.82 25.37
N ALA A 421 -9.12 -3.71 24.65
CA ALA A 421 -10.20 -2.73 24.47
C ALA A 421 -11.39 -3.30 23.69
N LEU A 422 -11.13 -3.99 22.57
CA LEU A 422 -12.18 -4.65 21.77
C LEU A 422 -12.88 -5.76 22.56
N ALA A 423 -12.14 -6.60 23.28
CA ALA A 423 -12.67 -7.70 24.05
C ALA A 423 -13.55 -7.24 25.23
N ALA A 424 -13.27 -6.09 25.79
CA ALA A 424 -14.12 -5.51 26.83
C ALA A 424 -15.52 -5.15 26.31
N GLU A 425 -15.62 -4.68 25.06
CA GLU A 425 -16.88 -4.34 24.40
C GLU A 425 -17.60 -5.54 23.77
N ALA A 426 -16.88 -6.63 23.49
CA ALA A 426 -17.46 -7.88 22.99
C ALA A 426 -18.23 -8.68 24.07
N GLY A 427 -18.20 -8.25 25.32
CA GLY A 427 -18.94 -8.86 26.42
C GLY A 427 -18.57 -10.35 26.62
N LYS A 428 -19.56 -11.25 26.59
CA LYS A 428 -19.34 -12.71 26.75
C LYS A 428 -18.42 -13.31 25.68
N GLY A 429 -18.35 -12.73 24.47
CA GLY A 429 -17.46 -13.15 23.38
C GLY A 429 -16.01 -12.67 23.51
N GLY A 430 -15.67 -11.90 24.53
CA GLY A 430 -14.34 -11.28 24.65
C GLY A 430 -13.19 -12.28 24.85
N LYS A 431 -13.44 -13.44 25.43
CA LYS A 431 -12.43 -14.51 25.57
C LYS A 431 -12.14 -15.15 24.22
N GLU A 432 -13.17 -15.46 23.45
CA GLU A 432 -13.09 -16.02 22.12
C GLU A 432 -12.41 -15.02 21.17
N LEU A 433 -12.78 -13.73 21.23
CA LEU A 433 -12.17 -12.67 20.45
C LEU A 433 -10.64 -12.59 20.66
N LYS A 434 -10.16 -12.67 21.91
CA LYS A 434 -8.73 -12.72 22.23
C LYS A 434 -8.04 -13.91 21.56
N ALA A 435 -8.68 -15.06 21.57
CA ALA A 435 -8.15 -16.28 20.99
C ALA A 435 -8.14 -16.21 19.43
N ILE A 436 -9.19 -15.68 18.82
CA ILE A 436 -9.27 -15.40 17.39
C ILE A 436 -8.12 -14.45 17.00
N ALA A 437 -8.07 -13.26 17.59
CA ALA A 437 -7.08 -12.23 17.25
C ALA A 437 -5.64 -12.78 17.40
N LYS A 438 -5.33 -13.46 18.51
CA LYS A 438 -4.02 -14.07 18.70
C LYS A 438 -3.66 -15.01 17.56
N SER A 439 -4.57 -15.89 17.15
CA SER A 439 -4.29 -16.87 16.10
C SER A 439 -4.04 -16.20 14.74
N TRP A 440 -4.77 -15.14 14.40
CA TRP A 440 -4.62 -14.45 13.14
C TRP A 440 -3.41 -13.50 13.08
N LEU A 441 -3.06 -12.89 14.19
CA LEU A 441 -1.89 -12.00 14.28
C LEU A 441 -0.56 -12.74 14.29
N THR A 442 -0.52 -13.99 14.79
CA THR A 442 0.74 -14.73 15.01
C THR A 442 0.98 -15.88 14.03
N ILE A 443 0.05 -16.17 13.12
CA ILE A 443 0.15 -17.26 12.16
C ILE A 443 0.13 -16.71 10.74
N GLY A 444 1.18 -16.97 9.96
CA GLY A 444 1.24 -16.66 8.52
C GLY A 444 0.48 -17.69 7.69
N GLY A 445 -0.02 -17.27 6.52
CA GLY A 445 -0.85 -18.07 5.63
C GLY A 445 -2.35 -17.92 5.92
N MET A 446 -3.19 -18.54 5.09
CA MET A 446 -4.65 -18.46 5.18
C MET A 446 -5.31 -19.83 5.16
N PRO A 447 -6.50 -19.99 5.83
CA PRO A 447 -7.25 -21.22 5.81
C PRO A 447 -7.96 -21.47 4.46
N ARG A 448 -8.05 -22.75 4.07
CA ARG A 448 -9.03 -23.30 3.15
C ARG A 448 -10.03 -24.12 3.96
N ILE A 449 -11.29 -23.78 3.87
CA ILE A 449 -12.41 -24.47 4.51
C ILE A 449 -13.04 -25.39 3.47
N THR A 450 -13.10 -26.68 3.75
CA THR A 450 -13.86 -27.65 2.93
C THR A 450 -15.24 -27.78 3.55
N SER A 451 -16.29 -27.58 2.74
CA SER A 451 -17.69 -27.68 3.16
C SER A 451 -18.38 -28.86 2.49
N LYS A 452 -19.22 -29.57 3.26
CA LYS A 452 -20.14 -30.59 2.75
C LYS A 452 -21.50 -30.42 3.40
N LEU A 453 -22.56 -30.59 2.62
CA LEU A 453 -23.91 -30.57 3.13
C LEU A 453 -24.51 -31.98 3.03
N SER A 454 -24.99 -32.49 4.14
CA SER A 454 -25.71 -33.77 4.16
C SER A 454 -26.73 -33.84 5.31
N GLY A 455 -27.95 -34.28 5.01
CA GLY A 455 -29.00 -34.46 6.01
C GLY A 455 -29.38 -33.19 6.77
N GLY A 456 -29.33 -32.03 6.15
CA GLY A 456 -29.56 -30.71 6.79
C GLY A 456 -28.44 -30.26 7.74
N MET A 457 -27.27 -30.85 7.61
CA MET A 457 -26.07 -30.52 8.37
C MET A 457 -24.97 -29.97 7.47
N ALA A 458 -24.32 -28.90 7.90
CA ALA A 458 -23.06 -28.46 7.36
C ALA A 458 -21.90 -29.13 8.11
N HIS A 459 -21.00 -29.72 7.37
CA HIS A 459 -19.77 -30.32 7.86
C HIS A 459 -18.59 -29.52 7.37
N LEU A 460 -17.93 -28.79 8.24
CA LEU A 460 -16.79 -27.93 7.89
C LEU A 460 -15.49 -28.47 8.48
N SER A 461 -14.45 -28.44 7.66
CA SER A 461 -13.07 -28.70 8.09
C SER A 461 -12.12 -27.70 7.46
N LYS A 462 -10.95 -27.48 8.08
CA LYS A 462 -9.97 -26.52 7.56
C LYS A 462 -8.60 -27.13 7.34
N SER A 463 -7.89 -26.58 6.37
CA SER A 463 -6.47 -26.81 6.08
C SER A 463 -5.84 -25.49 5.62
N ARG A 464 -4.51 -25.41 5.48
CA ARG A 464 -3.88 -24.25 4.87
C ARG A 464 -4.13 -24.25 3.35
N PHE A 465 -4.48 -23.08 2.81
CA PHE A 465 -4.44 -22.83 1.38
C PHE A 465 -3.01 -22.50 0.93
N ALA A 466 -2.54 -23.09 -0.16
CA ALA A 466 -1.28 -22.76 -0.80
C ALA A 466 -1.44 -22.81 -2.33
N ILE A 467 -0.95 -21.78 -3.01
CA ILE A 467 -1.06 -21.68 -4.48
C ILE A 467 -0.35 -22.82 -5.22
N SER A 468 0.67 -23.42 -4.61
CA SER A 468 1.38 -24.58 -5.15
C SER A 468 0.59 -25.89 -5.09
N GLY A 469 -0.62 -25.89 -4.51
CA GLY A 469 -1.46 -27.08 -4.35
C GLY A 469 -0.92 -28.12 -3.36
N LYS A 470 0.20 -27.85 -2.70
CA LYS A 470 0.79 -28.78 -1.72
C LYS A 470 0.01 -28.71 -0.42
N ARG A 471 -0.52 -29.84 0.04
CA ARG A 471 -1.05 -29.98 1.39
C ARG A 471 0.10 -29.75 2.37
N SER A 472 0.08 -28.62 3.08
CA SER A 472 1.01 -28.42 4.18
C SER A 472 0.66 -29.38 5.32
N ALA A 473 1.63 -30.16 5.77
CA ALA A 473 1.49 -31.02 6.94
C ALA A 473 1.41 -30.21 8.28
N GLN A 474 1.63 -28.90 8.23
CA GLN A 474 1.54 -28.02 9.40
C GLN A 474 0.07 -27.79 9.74
N ASN A 475 -0.38 -28.38 10.85
CA ASN A 475 -1.63 -28.04 11.53
C ASN A 475 -1.53 -26.61 12.09
N GLN A 476 -1.84 -25.62 11.26
CA GLN A 476 -1.91 -24.24 11.74
C GLN A 476 -3.24 -24.02 12.46
N GLU A 477 -3.17 -23.54 13.71
CA GLU A 477 -4.33 -23.51 14.59
C GLU A 477 -5.04 -22.14 14.58
N TRP A 478 -5.47 -21.65 13.38
CA TRP A 478 -6.40 -20.53 13.37
C TRP A 478 -7.72 -20.89 14.05
N ILE A 479 -8.29 -19.94 14.74
CA ILE A 479 -9.72 -19.98 15.14
C ILE A 479 -10.45 -19.12 14.12
N VAL A 480 -11.26 -19.76 13.26
CA VAL A 480 -11.94 -19.07 12.16
C VAL A 480 -13.39 -18.80 12.53
N PRO A 481 -13.82 -17.53 12.64
CA PRO A 481 -15.22 -17.18 12.74
C PRO A 481 -15.84 -17.31 11.34
N VAL A 482 -16.45 -18.47 11.07
CA VAL A 482 -17.11 -18.75 9.79
C VAL A 482 -18.48 -18.11 9.81
N SER A 483 -18.63 -17.01 9.07
CA SER A 483 -19.94 -16.43 8.79
C SER A 483 -20.66 -17.24 7.72
N TYR A 484 -21.99 -17.40 7.84
CA TYR A 484 -22.76 -18.12 6.83
C TYR A 484 -24.13 -17.49 6.63
N ILE A 485 -24.69 -17.75 5.47
CA ILE A 485 -26.11 -17.57 5.15
C ILE A 485 -26.59 -18.79 4.39
N ASP A 486 -27.79 -19.28 4.68
CA ASP A 486 -28.38 -20.41 3.97
C ASP A 486 -29.53 -19.99 3.04
N SER A 487 -30.06 -20.94 2.27
CA SER A 487 -31.09 -20.65 1.26
C SER A 487 -32.43 -20.21 1.81
N GLU A 488 -32.65 -20.29 3.12
CA GLU A 488 -33.82 -19.77 3.81
C GLU A 488 -33.60 -18.37 4.43
N GLY A 489 -32.36 -17.80 4.17
CA GLY A 489 -31.97 -16.50 4.69
C GLY A 489 -31.54 -16.52 6.15
N ILE A 490 -31.23 -17.69 6.72
CA ILE A 490 -30.73 -17.80 8.08
C ILE A 490 -29.23 -17.58 8.06
N ASP A 491 -28.78 -16.55 8.78
CA ASP A 491 -27.38 -16.21 8.90
C ASP A 491 -26.83 -16.43 10.32
N GLY A 492 -25.51 -16.49 10.44
CA GLY A 492 -24.84 -16.64 11.72
C GLY A 492 -23.33 -16.80 11.61
N ILE A 493 -22.69 -17.02 12.75
CA ILE A 493 -21.23 -17.24 12.85
C ILE A 493 -20.94 -18.48 13.68
N HIS A 494 -20.14 -19.40 13.13
CA HIS A 494 -19.63 -20.56 13.84
C HIS A 494 -18.10 -20.51 13.99
N LEU A 495 -17.59 -20.83 15.20
CA LEU A 495 -16.14 -20.85 15.43
C LEU A 495 -15.56 -22.21 15.02
N LEU A 496 -14.82 -22.22 13.91
CA LEU A 496 -14.15 -23.40 13.40
C LEU A 496 -12.73 -23.50 13.98
N LYS A 497 -12.49 -24.43 14.89
CA LYS A 497 -11.16 -24.74 15.46
C LYS A 497 -10.43 -25.81 14.65
N LYS A 498 -11.04 -26.97 14.44
CA LYS A 498 -10.54 -28.07 13.57
C LYS A 498 -11.63 -28.54 12.60
N LYS A 499 -12.73 -29.01 13.14
CA LYS A 499 -13.95 -29.43 12.45
C LYS A 499 -15.14 -28.93 13.24
N THR A 500 -16.23 -28.67 12.55
CA THR A 500 -17.52 -28.34 13.17
C THR A 500 -18.67 -28.85 12.33
N ASP A 501 -19.72 -29.27 12.98
CA ASP A 501 -20.98 -29.70 12.36
C ASP A 501 -22.11 -28.89 12.98
N PHE A 502 -22.99 -28.33 12.14
CA PHE A 502 -24.16 -27.56 12.61
C PHE A 502 -25.29 -27.63 11.61
N ARG A 503 -26.50 -27.38 12.07
CA ARG A 503 -27.70 -27.38 11.24
C ARG A 503 -27.76 -26.16 10.35
N ILE A 504 -28.17 -26.38 9.13
CA ILE A 504 -28.55 -25.36 8.16
C ILE A 504 -29.99 -25.70 7.67
N SER A 505 -30.67 -24.69 7.20
CA SER A 505 -31.96 -24.84 6.54
C SER A 505 -31.78 -24.73 5.03
N GLY A 506 -32.61 -25.46 4.27
CA GLY A 506 -32.58 -25.35 2.82
C GLY A 506 -31.49 -26.15 2.09
N ARG A 507 -31.22 -25.80 0.83
CA ARG A 507 -30.47 -26.64 -0.14
C ARG A 507 -29.02 -26.27 -0.33
N TRP A 508 -28.65 -25.03 0.03
CA TRP A 508 -27.29 -24.50 -0.04
C TRP A 508 -27.01 -23.55 1.12
N ALA A 509 -25.73 -23.36 1.41
CA ALA A 509 -25.27 -22.31 2.30
C ALA A 509 -23.97 -21.71 1.78
N ILE A 510 -23.83 -20.39 1.92
CA ILE A 510 -22.58 -19.68 1.67
C ILE A 510 -21.84 -19.56 2.99
N PHE A 511 -20.60 -20.07 3.03
CA PHE A 511 -19.70 -19.93 4.16
C PHE A 511 -18.64 -18.86 3.81
N ASN A 512 -18.59 -17.78 4.49
CA ASN A 512 -17.95 -16.50 4.30
C ASN A 512 -18.93 -15.43 3.80
N HIS A 513 -20.13 -15.41 4.43
CA HIS A 513 -21.18 -14.44 4.11
C HIS A 513 -20.64 -13.01 4.12
N MET A 514 -21.05 -12.20 3.12
CA MET A 514 -20.52 -10.85 2.82
C MET A 514 -19.01 -10.82 2.64
N HIS A 515 -18.41 -11.97 2.34
CA HIS A 515 -16.96 -12.15 2.20
C HIS A 515 -16.19 -11.50 3.37
N SER A 516 -16.73 -11.69 4.58
CA SER A 516 -16.31 -10.97 5.80
C SER A 516 -15.03 -11.51 6.43
N GLY A 517 -14.64 -12.75 6.11
CA GLY A 517 -13.45 -13.43 6.67
C GLY A 517 -12.30 -13.58 5.68
N PHE A 518 -11.09 -13.73 6.19
CA PHE A 518 -9.88 -13.95 5.39
C PHE A 518 -9.58 -15.44 5.23
N TYR A 519 -10.39 -16.15 4.48
CA TYR A 519 -10.23 -17.58 4.16
C TYR A 519 -10.92 -17.92 2.85
N ARG A 520 -10.59 -19.06 2.26
CA ARG A 520 -11.24 -19.60 1.06
C ARG A 520 -12.15 -20.75 1.41
N VAL A 521 -13.23 -20.92 0.66
CA VAL A 521 -14.20 -22.01 0.84
C VAL A 521 -14.21 -22.91 -0.39
N GLU A 522 -14.08 -24.21 -0.14
CA GLU A 522 -14.23 -25.26 -1.13
C GLU A 522 -15.60 -25.91 -0.96
N TYR A 523 -16.45 -25.75 -1.96
CA TYR A 523 -17.79 -26.32 -2.02
C TYR A 523 -17.77 -27.62 -2.84
N ASP A 524 -18.66 -28.55 -2.51
CA ASP A 524 -18.92 -29.71 -3.37
C ASP A 524 -19.76 -29.31 -4.61
N SER A 525 -19.78 -30.17 -5.63
CA SER A 525 -20.44 -29.88 -6.93
C SER A 525 -21.95 -29.60 -6.78
N ALA A 526 -22.64 -30.26 -5.84
CA ALA A 526 -24.07 -30.05 -5.63
C ALA A 526 -24.34 -28.67 -5.02
N GLN A 527 -23.51 -28.21 -4.11
CA GLN A 527 -23.61 -26.87 -3.55
C GLN A 527 -23.29 -25.82 -4.63
N LEU A 528 -22.20 -26.00 -5.41
CA LEU A 528 -21.85 -25.09 -6.49
C LEU A 528 -22.96 -24.96 -7.53
N GLU A 529 -23.66 -26.05 -7.86
CA GLU A 529 -24.80 -26.01 -8.77
C GLU A 529 -25.95 -25.18 -8.22
N ASN A 530 -26.34 -25.39 -6.96
CA ASN A 530 -27.41 -24.65 -6.33
C ASN A 530 -27.07 -23.15 -6.16
N ILE A 531 -25.83 -22.83 -5.70
CA ILE A 531 -25.36 -21.46 -5.53
C ILE A 531 -25.25 -20.79 -6.91
N GLY A 532 -24.76 -21.48 -7.93
CA GLY A 532 -24.68 -20.98 -9.30
C GLY A 532 -26.04 -20.59 -9.86
N MET A 533 -27.09 -21.36 -9.58
CA MET A 533 -28.45 -20.99 -9.98
C MET A 533 -28.91 -19.69 -9.31
N GLU A 534 -28.53 -19.43 -8.08
CA GLU A 534 -28.86 -18.16 -7.40
C GLU A 534 -28.01 -16.99 -7.99
N ILE A 535 -26.74 -17.21 -8.32
CA ILE A 535 -25.92 -16.19 -9.05
C ILE A 535 -26.59 -15.80 -10.35
N SER A 536 -27.04 -16.80 -11.16
CA SER A 536 -27.66 -16.54 -12.47
C SER A 536 -29.01 -15.79 -12.37
N ARG A 537 -29.68 -15.84 -11.21
CA ARG A 537 -30.94 -15.12 -10.94
C ARG A 537 -30.72 -13.75 -10.30
N GLY A 538 -29.49 -13.40 -9.96
CA GLY A 538 -29.18 -12.21 -9.19
C GLY A 538 -29.71 -12.30 -7.73
N GLY A 539 -29.86 -13.51 -7.19
CA GLY A 539 -30.39 -13.76 -5.84
C GLY A 539 -29.37 -13.65 -4.72
N LEU A 540 -28.11 -13.37 -5.01
CA LEU A 540 -27.05 -13.21 -4.03
C LEU A 540 -26.54 -11.77 -3.95
N GLU A 541 -26.08 -11.39 -2.76
CA GLU A 541 -25.29 -10.17 -2.59
C GLU A 541 -23.97 -10.25 -3.40
N ALA A 542 -23.52 -9.13 -3.92
CA ALA A 542 -22.34 -9.07 -4.79
C ALA A 542 -21.08 -9.69 -4.16
N LEU A 543 -20.85 -9.47 -2.86
CA LEU A 543 -19.70 -10.06 -2.15
C LEU A 543 -19.84 -11.57 -1.95
N ASP A 544 -21.04 -12.12 -1.86
CA ASP A 544 -21.27 -13.55 -1.76
C ASP A 544 -21.04 -14.24 -3.11
N ALA A 545 -21.58 -13.66 -4.19
CA ALA A 545 -21.35 -14.15 -5.55
C ALA A 545 -19.86 -14.11 -5.92
N PHE A 546 -19.21 -12.98 -5.67
CA PHE A 546 -17.76 -12.83 -5.82
C PHE A 546 -16.99 -13.88 -5.03
N GLY A 547 -17.31 -14.05 -3.73
CA GLY A 547 -16.58 -14.97 -2.85
C GLY A 547 -16.59 -16.40 -3.36
N VAL A 548 -17.74 -16.89 -3.83
CA VAL A 548 -17.86 -18.26 -4.38
C VAL A 548 -17.09 -18.38 -5.69
N GLU A 549 -17.21 -17.43 -6.58
CA GLU A 549 -16.53 -17.44 -7.89
C GLU A 549 -15.02 -17.36 -7.74
N ASN A 550 -14.52 -16.38 -6.96
CA ASN A 550 -13.10 -16.15 -6.73
C ASN A 550 -12.42 -17.33 -6.00
N ASP A 551 -13.10 -17.91 -5.01
CA ASP A 551 -12.60 -19.10 -4.34
C ASP A 551 -12.51 -20.30 -5.31
N PHE A 552 -13.52 -20.48 -6.17
CA PHE A 552 -13.49 -21.55 -7.17
C PHE A 552 -12.33 -21.40 -8.16
N TYR A 553 -12.13 -20.18 -8.68
CA TYR A 553 -10.97 -19.91 -9.54
C TYR A 553 -9.62 -20.17 -8.84
N ALA A 554 -9.45 -19.67 -7.63
CA ALA A 554 -8.20 -19.84 -6.89
C ALA A 554 -7.92 -21.31 -6.56
N LEU A 555 -8.96 -22.09 -6.22
CA LEU A 555 -8.86 -23.52 -5.98
C LEU A 555 -8.51 -24.27 -7.27
N ALA A 556 -9.10 -23.92 -8.41
CA ALA A 556 -8.78 -24.48 -9.71
C ALA A 556 -7.35 -24.14 -10.15
N LYS A 557 -6.94 -22.88 -9.99
CA LYS A 557 -5.56 -22.43 -10.28
C LYS A 557 -4.52 -23.17 -9.44
N ALA A 558 -4.80 -23.42 -8.17
CA ALA A 558 -3.93 -24.18 -7.27
C ALA A 558 -3.98 -25.70 -7.48
N GLY A 559 -5.02 -26.22 -8.16
CA GLY A 559 -5.21 -27.66 -8.45
C GLY A 559 -5.92 -28.42 -7.32
N TYR A 560 -6.72 -27.73 -6.52
CA TYR A 560 -7.69 -28.32 -5.60
C TYR A 560 -9.03 -28.62 -6.28
N ALA A 561 -9.35 -27.89 -7.36
CA ALA A 561 -10.51 -28.09 -8.22
C ALA A 561 -10.08 -28.18 -9.68
N ASP A 562 -10.99 -28.58 -10.59
CA ASP A 562 -10.72 -28.63 -12.02
C ASP A 562 -10.98 -27.29 -12.69
N ILE A 563 -10.08 -26.85 -13.55
CA ILE A 563 -10.22 -25.58 -14.29
C ILE A 563 -11.32 -25.67 -15.37
N VAL A 564 -11.61 -26.85 -15.89
CA VAL A 564 -12.72 -27.06 -16.82
C VAL A 564 -14.05 -26.83 -16.12
N ASP A 565 -14.19 -27.34 -14.89
CA ASP A 565 -15.40 -27.16 -14.10
C ASP A 565 -15.61 -25.67 -13.76
N TYR A 566 -14.53 -24.94 -13.45
CA TYR A 566 -14.62 -23.48 -13.26
C TYR A 566 -15.12 -22.76 -14.52
N VAL A 567 -14.53 -23.02 -15.68
CA VAL A 567 -14.93 -22.37 -16.94
C VAL A 567 -16.39 -22.72 -17.28
N ASN A 568 -16.80 -23.97 -17.06
CA ASN A 568 -18.19 -24.39 -17.25
C ASN A 568 -19.16 -23.72 -16.26
N PHE A 569 -18.73 -23.52 -15.02
CA PHE A 569 -19.49 -22.78 -14.01
C PHE A 569 -19.74 -21.34 -14.45
N VAL A 570 -18.71 -20.64 -14.91
CA VAL A 570 -18.84 -19.27 -15.45
C VAL A 570 -19.82 -19.25 -16.61
N LEU A 571 -19.68 -20.16 -17.59
CA LEU A 571 -20.55 -20.25 -18.76
C LEU A 571 -22.02 -20.52 -18.42
N LYS A 572 -22.26 -21.33 -17.41
CA LYS A 572 -23.61 -21.78 -17.04
C LYS A 572 -24.32 -20.77 -16.12
N TYR A 573 -23.56 -20.09 -15.24
CA TYR A 573 -24.18 -19.37 -14.13
C TYR A 573 -23.79 -17.91 -14.01
N CYS A 574 -22.66 -17.46 -14.60
CA CYS A 574 -22.10 -16.13 -14.31
C CYS A 574 -22.12 -15.17 -15.49
N MET A 575 -22.81 -15.52 -16.59
CA MET A 575 -22.84 -14.66 -17.80
C MET A 575 -23.51 -13.31 -17.55
N ASP A 576 -24.46 -13.26 -16.62
CA ASP A 576 -25.22 -12.06 -16.20
C ASP A 576 -24.94 -11.67 -14.75
N ALA A 577 -23.76 -12.03 -14.22
CA ALA A 577 -23.36 -11.73 -12.86
C ALA A 577 -23.33 -10.21 -12.58
N ASP A 578 -23.40 -9.83 -11.30
CA ASP A 578 -23.25 -8.44 -10.89
C ASP A 578 -21.89 -7.85 -11.37
N PRO A 579 -21.76 -6.50 -11.46
CA PRO A 579 -20.57 -5.90 -12.05
C PRO A 579 -19.25 -6.23 -11.34
N TYR A 580 -19.25 -6.49 -10.04
CA TYR A 580 -18.05 -6.84 -9.29
C TYR A 580 -17.59 -8.25 -9.56
N THR A 581 -18.51 -9.22 -9.49
CA THR A 581 -18.25 -10.63 -9.86
C THR A 581 -17.84 -10.74 -11.32
N ALA A 582 -18.55 -10.04 -12.23
CA ALA A 582 -18.21 -10.03 -13.65
C ALA A 582 -16.81 -9.43 -13.91
N ARG A 583 -16.41 -8.40 -13.17
CA ARG A 583 -15.06 -7.82 -13.26
C ARG A 583 -14.00 -8.82 -12.80
N ASP A 584 -14.24 -9.53 -11.70
CA ASP A 584 -13.31 -10.56 -11.21
C ASP A 584 -13.14 -11.70 -12.20
N ILE A 585 -14.23 -12.17 -12.82
CA ILE A 585 -14.19 -13.16 -13.90
C ILE A 585 -13.34 -12.67 -15.09
N ALA A 586 -13.51 -11.40 -15.50
CA ALA A 586 -12.68 -10.83 -16.56
C ALA A 586 -11.20 -10.81 -16.17
N VAL A 587 -10.87 -10.46 -14.92
CA VAL A 587 -9.50 -10.51 -14.38
C VAL A 587 -8.97 -11.94 -14.34
N ASN A 588 -9.79 -12.93 -13.97
CA ASN A 588 -9.42 -14.33 -13.94
C ASN A 588 -9.12 -14.87 -15.36
N PHE A 589 -9.91 -14.48 -16.38
CA PHE A 589 -9.58 -14.78 -17.76
C PHE A 589 -8.31 -14.07 -18.25
N MET A 590 -8.09 -12.82 -17.85
CA MET A 590 -6.82 -12.12 -18.14
C MET A 590 -5.62 -12.82 -17.50
N ASP A 591 -5.76 -13.33 -16.27
CA ASP A 591 -4.71 -14.12 -15.62
C ASP A 591 -4.43 -15.43 -16.37
N MET A 592 -5.45 -16.13 -16.87
CA MET A 592 -5.26 -17.30 -17.74
C MET A 592 -4.50 -16.93 -19.04
N CYS A 593 -4.87 -15.82 -19.68
CA CYS A 593 -4.15 -15.29 -20.84
C CYS A 593 -2.70 -14.93 -20.50
N ALA A 594 -2.48 -14.29 -19.35
CA ALA A 594 -1.16 -13.88 -18.91
C ALA A 594 -0.22 -15.07 -18.61
N VAL A 595 -0.75 -16.17 -18.06
CA VAL A 595 0.01 -17.41 -17.82
C VAL A 595 0.25 -18.19 -19.11
N ALA A 596 -0.75 -18.27 -20.00
CA ALA A 596 -0.68 -19.15 -21.15
C ALA A 596 -0.07 -18.50 -22.41
N GLY A 597 -0.22 -17.17 -22.58
CA GLY A 597 0.21 -16.52 -23.81
C GLY A 597 -0.40 -17.17 -25.04
N GLU A 598 0.44 -17.52 -26.01
CA GLU A 598 0.03 -18.19 -27.25
C GLU A 598 -0.46 -19.64 -27.06
N ALA A 599 -0.15 -20.23 -25.91
CA ALA A 599 -0.57 -21.61 -25.57
C ALA A 599 -1.96 -21.65 -24.91
N LEU A 600 -2.73 -20.56 -24.93
CA LEU A 600 -4.09 -20.51 -24.39
C LEU A 600 -5.02 -21.42 -25.18
N PRO A 601 -5.76 -22.35 -24.53
CA PRO A 601 -6.70 -23.22 -25.23
C PRO A 601 -7.79 -22.42 -25.97
N LYS A 602 -8.11 -22.77 -27.19
CA LYS A 602 -9.11 -22.08 -28.02
C LYS A 602 -10.49 -21.97 -27.34
N GLN A 603 -10.89 -23.02 -26.62
CA GLN A 603 -12.16 -23.02 -25.88
C GLN A 603 -12.16 -21.98 -24.77
N VAL A 604 -11.06 -21.79 -24.04
CA VAL A 604 -10.92 -20.74 -23.02
C VAL A 604 -10.99 -19.37 -23.68
N ALA A 605 -10.21 -19.17 -24.76
CA ALA A 605 -10.21 -17.90 -25.50
C ALA A 605 -11.60 -17.52 -26.03
N SER A 606 -12.32 -18.49 -26.63
CA SER A 606 -13.69 -18.25 -27.18
C SER A 606 -14.70 -17.97 -26.06
N THR A 607 -14.56 -18.62 -24.90
CA THR A 607 -15.41 -18.38 -23.72
C THR A 607 -15.17 -17.00 -23.17
N ALA A 608 -13.91 -16.62 -22.97
CA ALA A 608 -13.52 -15.31 -22.47
C ALA A 608 -14.00 -14.17 -23.40
N ALA A 609 -13.86 -14.35 -24.71
CA ALA A 609 -14.35 -13.39 -25.71
C ALA A 609 -15.88 -13.25 -25.66
N ARG A 610 -16.61 -14.38 -25.61
CA ARG A 610 -18.08 -14.38 -25.49
C ARG A 610 -18.53 -13.68 -24.21
N PHE A 611 -17.90 -13.97 -23.08
CA PHE A 611 -18.18 -13.33 -21.82
C PHE A 611 -17.98 -11.80 -21.90
N ALA A 612 -16.81 -11.35 -22.36
CA ALA A 612 -16.50 -9.93 -22.45
C ALA A 612 -17.42 -9.18 -23.41
N LYS A 613 -17.80 -9.78 -24.58
CA LYS A 613 -18.77 -9.19 -25.50
C LYS A 613 -20.16 -9.09 -24.89
N GLY A 614 -20.61 -10.12 -24.17
CA GLY A 614 -21.87 -10.10 -23.44
C GLY A 614 -21.92 -8.98 -22.39
N VAL A 615 -20.82 -8.82 -21.64
CA VAL A 615 -20.66 -7.73 -20.67
C VAL A 615 -20.79 -6.35 -21.35
N LEU A 616 -20.06 -6.12 -22.45
CA LEU A 616 -20.10 -4.83 -23.14
C LEU A 616 -21.50 -4.52 -23.69
N GLU A 617 -22.18 -5.52 -24.21
CA GLU A 617 -23.55 -5.34 -24.72
C GLU A 617 -24.53 -5.01 -23.59
N ALA A 618 -24.44 -5.73 -22.48
CA ALA A 618 -25.27 -5.49 -21.30
C ALA A 618 -25.03 -4.07 -20.70
N GLN A 619 -23.79 -3.57 -20.73
CA GLN A 619 -23.47 -2.23 -20.23
C GLN A 619 -24.04 -1.09 -21.07
N LYS A 620 -24.29 -1.31 -22.39
CA LYS A 620 -24.90 -0.28 -23.25
C LYS A 620 -26.32 0.09 -22.82
N SER A 621 -27.05 -0.85 -22.25
CA SER A 621 -28.45 -0.66 -21.82
C SER A 621 -28.58 -0.19 -20.36
N LYS A 622 -27.48 -0.18 -19.60
CA LYS A 622 -27.50 0.21 -18.17
C LYS A 622 -27.10 1.68 -17.98
N PRO A 623 -27.67 2.38 -16.98
CA PRO A 623 -27.21 3.72 -16.64
C PRO A 623 -25.72 3.68 -16.21
N PRO A 624 -24.95 4.73 -16.50
CA PRO A 624 -23.55 4.81 -16.10
C PRO A 624 -23.40 4.69 -14.58
N SER A 625 -22.57 3.77 -14.14
CA SER A 625 -22.22 3.60 -12.73
C SER A 625 -20.71 3.39 -12.58
N THR A 626 -20.16 3.64 -11.41
CA THR A 626 -18.72 3.41 -11.15
C THR A 626 -18.34 1.94 -11.40
N PRO A 627 -19.04 0.94 -10.85
CA PRO A 627 -18.72 -0.47 -11.15
C PRO A 627 -18.86 -0.83 -12.64
N GLY A 628 -19.87 -0.26 -13.32
CA GLY A 628 -20.09 -0.48 -14.77
C GLY A 628 -18.94 0.07 -15.63
N LYS A 629 -18.40 1.25 -15.30
CA LYS A 629 -17.23 1.83 -15.99
C LYS A 629 -15.99 0.95 -15.81
N MET A 630 -15.75 0.48 -14.58
CA MET A 630 -14.64 -0.41 -14.27
C MET A 630 -14.76 -1.74 -15.02
N LEU A 631 -15.95 -2.32 -15.05
CA LEU A 631 -16.22 -3.55 -15.77
C LEU A 631 -16.04 -3.38 -17.29
N THR A 632 -16.50 -2.26 -17.86
CA THR A 632 -16.31 -1.94 -19.27
C THR A 632 -14.82 -1.88 -19.64
N SER A 633 -14.00 -1.22 -18.81
CA SER A 633 -12.56 -1.16 -19.00
C SER A 633 -11.93 -2.55 -18.99
N SER A 634 -12.28 -3.41 -18.01
CA SER A 634 -11.76 -4.77 -17.91
C SER A 634 -12.20 -5.67 -19.08
N ALA A 635 -13.45 -5.54 -19.54
CA ALA A 635 -13.94 -6.30 -20.69
C ALA A 635 -13.23 -5.92 -22.00
N LEU A 636 -13.00 -4.63 -22.24
CA LEU A 636 -12.21 -4.14 -23.38
C LEU A 636 -10.75 -4.63 -23.31
N GLU A 637 -10.13 -4.58 -22.15
CA GLU A 637 -8.76 -5.06 -21.96
C GLU A 637 -8.65 -6.57 -22.24
N LEU A 638 -9.61 -7.36 -21.77
CA LEU A 638 -9.68 -8.80 -22.05
C LEU A 638 -9.83 -9.07 -23.56
N LEU A 639 -10.71 -8.37 -24.25
CA LEU A 639 -10.87 -8.50 -25.72
C LEU A 639 -9.60 -8.08 -26.47
N GLY A 640 -8.95 -7.01 -26.03
CA GLY A 640 -7.65 -6.59 -26.59
C GLY A 640 -6.55 -7.62 -26.41
N LEU A 641 -6.51 -8.30 -25.27
CA LEU A 641 -5.59 -9.42 -25.00
C LEU A 641 -5.85 -10.62 -25.91
N LEU A 642 -7.12 -10.88 -26.22
CA LEU A 642 -7.54 -11.97 -27.11
C LEU A 642 -7.41 -11.62 -28.59
N GLY A 643 -7.05 -10.41 -28.96
CA GLY A 643 -6.91 -9.96 -30.35
C GLY A 643 -8.25 -9.77 -31.08
N ASP A 644 -9.32 -9.43 -30.34
CA ASP A 644 -10.64 -9.21 -30.94
C ASP A 644 -10.64 -8.03 -31.92
N THR A 645 -11.11 -8.23 -33.13
CA THR A 645 -11.02 -7.25 -34.23
C THR A 645 -11.74 -5.94 -33.88
N GLU A 646 -12.94 -6.00 -33.32
CA GLU A 646 -13.73 -4.80 -33.01
C GLU A 646 -13.07 -3.98 -31.90
N ALA A 647 -12.54 -4.68 -30.87
CA ALA A 647 -11.81 -4.03 -29.79
C ALA A 647 -10.53 -3.35 -30.30
N LEU A 648 -9.78 -4.01 -31.20
CA LEU A 648 -8.56 -3.46 -31.81
C LEU A 648 -8.86 -2.28 -32.76
N GLU A 649 -9.95 -2.31 -33.52
CA GLU A 649 -10.38 -1.17 -34.35
C GLU A 649 -10.78 0.04 -33.50
N TRP A 650 -11.54 -0.19 -32.41
CA TRP A 650 -11.88 0.85 -31.47
C TRP A 650 -10.61 1.47 -30.88
N ASP A 651 -9.69 0.64 -30.48
CA ASP A 651 -8.44 1.05 -29.84
C ASP A 651 -7.54 1.87 -30.80
N ALA A 652 -7.36 1.37 -32.03
CA ALA A 652 -6.59 2.08 -33.05
C ALA A 652 -7.18 3.48 -33.35
N ARG A 653 -8.50 3.64 -33.24
CA ARG A 653 -9.16 4.95 -33.35
C ARG A 653 -8.82 5.84 -32.15
N MET A 654 -8.88 5.30 -30.92
CA MET A 654 -8.54 6.05 -29.71
C MET A 654 -7.07 6.47 -29.71
N ALA A 655 -6.16 5.56 -30.04
CA ALA A 655 -4.74 5.84 -30.15
C ALA A 655 -4.43 6.97 -31.15
N ARG A 656 -5.04 6.92 -32.34
CA ARG A 656 -4.90 8.00 -33.34
C ARG A 656 -5.43 9.36 -32.86
N LEU A 657 -6.50 9.39 -32.07
CA LEU A 657 -7.00 10.63 -31.46
C LEU A 657 -6.00 11.20 -30.45
N ALA A 658 -5.47 10.33 -29.57
CA ALA A 658 -4.48 10.73 -28.57
C ALA A 658 -3.20 11.33 -29.19
N ILE A 659 -2.62 10.66 -30.20
CA ILE A 659 -1.41 11.14 -30.90
C ILE A 659 -1.65 12.53 -31.53
N LYS A 660 -2.87 12.82 -31.98
CA LYS A 660 -3.28 14.13 -32.50
C LYS A 660 -3.58 15.16 -31.40
N GLY A 661 -3.35 14.86 -30.13
CA GLY A 661 -3.64 15.72 -28.99
C GLY A 661 -5.13 15.90 -28.70
N LYS A 662 -6.00 15.02 -29.21
CA LYS A 662 -7.43 15.02 -28.91
C LYS A 662 -7.72 14.23 -27.64
N SER A 663 -8.65 14.72 -26.82
CA SER A 663 -9.02 14.07 -25.56
C SER A 663 -9.71 12.72 -25.82
N ILE A 664 -9.32 11.72 -25.05
CA ILE A 664 -10.02 10.44 -24.88
C ILE A 664 -10.82 10.53 -23.57
N VAL A 665 -11.91 9.77 -23.48
CA VAL A 665 -12.67 9.63 -22.24
C VAL A 665 -11.70 9.16 -21.13
N PRO A 666 -11.56 9.91 -20.03
CA PRO A 666 -10.55 9.60 -19.00
C PRO A 666 -10.62 8.18 -18.47
N ASP A 667 -11.83 7.65 -18.24
CA ASP A 667 -12.05 6.30 -17.70
C ASP A 667 -11.57 5.16 -18.63
N LEU A 668 -11.36 5.43 -19.93
CA LEU A 668 -10.92 4.45 -20.94
C LEU A 668 -9.51 4.71 -21.48
N ARG A 669 -8.86 5.79 -21.06
CA ARG A 669 -7.56 6.21 -21.60
C ARG A 669 -6.45 5.21 -21.32
N ALA A 670 -6.33 4.76 -20.07
CA ALA A 670 -5.34 3.76 -19.67
C ALA A 670 -5.55 2.44 -20.44
N THR A 671 -6.80 2.00 -20.59
CA THR A 671 -7.17 0.79 -21.34
C THR A 671 -6.78 0.91 -22.80
N ALA A 672 -7.08 2.06 -23.45
CA ALA A 672 -6.71 2.30 -24.83
C ALA A 672 -5.19 2.26 -25.03
N TYR A 673 -4.41 2.91 -24.18
CA TYR A 673 -2.95 2.87 -24.29
C TYR A 673 -2.39 1.46 -24.06
N SER A 674 -2.96 0.71 -23.11
CA SER A 674 -2.54 -0.66 -22.80
C SER A 674 -2.78 -1.62 -23.95
N ILE A 675 -3.97 -1.60 -24.55
CA ILE A 675 -4.32 -2.46 -25.69
C ILE A 675 -3.44 -2.09 -26.90
N ALA A 676 -3.31 -0.79 -27.21
CA ALA A 676 -2.53 -0.31 -28.35
C ALA A 676 -1.06 -0.70 -28.27
N ALA A 677 -0.44 -0.58 -27.10
CA ALA A 677 0.95 -0.97 -26.90
C ALA A 677 1.16 -2.48 -27.02
N ARG A 678 0.27 -3.28 -26.42
CA ARG A 678 0.33 -4.75 -26.49
C ARG A 678 0.17 -5.31 -27.90
N ASN A 679 -0.59 -4.64 -28.74
CA ASN A 679 -0.90 -5.10 -30.09
C ASN A 679 -0.09 -4.38 -31.20
N GLY A 680 0.95 -3.61 -30.81
CA GLY A 680 1.84 -2.92 -31.74
C GLY A 680 1.21 -1.76 -32.51
N ILE A 681 0.07 -1.25 -32.04
CA ILE A 681 -0.60 -0.07 -32.61
C ILE A 681 0.14 1.22 -32.19
N LEU A 682 0.62 1.26 -30.94
CA LEU A 682 1.51 2.29 -30.42
C LEU A 682 2.89 1.70 -30.15
N GLY A 683 3.92 2.29 -30.76
CA GLY A 683 5.31 1.98 -30.49
C GLY A 683 5.94 2.94 -29.49
N PHE A 684 7.21 2.72 -29.17
CA PHE A 684 7.94 3.53 -28.21
C PHE A 684 7.92 5.04 -28.53
N ASN A 685 8.10 5.41 -29.79
CA ASN A 685 8.13 6.81 -30.20
C ASN A 685 6.76 7.51 -30.00
N ASP A 686 5.66 6.79 -30.25
CA ASP A 686 4.30 7.31 -30.04
C ASP A 686 4.04 7.51 -28.55
N LEU A 687 4.36 6.53 -27.73
CA LEU A 687 4.21 6.60 -26.27
C LEU A 687 5.11 7.66 -25.65
N LYS A 688 6.35 7.82 -26.14
CA LYS A 688 7.23 8.91 -25.74
C LYS A 688 6.60 10.28 -26.01
N ARG A 689 6.01 10.46 -27.20
CA ARG A 689 5.29 11.70 -27.52
C ARG A 689 4.08 11.91 -26.61
N LEU A 690 3.29 10.87 -26.32
CA LEU A 690 2.17 10.95 -25.38
C LEU A 690 2.64 11.31 -23.96
N TYR A 691 3.77 10.78 -23.52
CA TYR A 691 4.39 11.14 -22.24
C TYR A 691 4.76 12.63 -22.17
N GLU A 692 5.30 13.18 -23.26
CA GLU A 692 5.67 14.59 -23.36
C GLU A 692 4.45 15.52 -23.41
N LEU A 693 3.32 15.05 -23.98
CA LEU A 693 2.05 15.78 -24.07
C LEU A 693 1.21 15.69 -22.78
N ALA A 694 1.52 14.75 -21.88
CA ALA A 694 0.73 14.53 -20.69
C ALA A 694 0.87 15.68 -19.66
N ASP A 695 -0.25 16.30 -19.33
CA ASP A 695 -0.30 17.47 -18.43
C ASP A 695 -0.22 17.07 -16.95
N THR A 696 -0.71 15.89 -16.59
CA THR A 696 -0.79 15.44 -15.20
C THR A 696 0.17 14.28 -14.94
N ALA A 697 0.54 14.09 -13.67
CA ALA A 697 1.36 12.96 -13.27
C ALA A 697 0.62 11.61 -13.49
N ALA A 698 -0.70 11.60 -13.33
CA ALA A 698 -1.53 10.42 -13.58
C ALA A 698 -1.55 10.03 -15.08
N GLU A 699 -1.72 11.00 -15.99
CA GLU A 699 -1.64 10.74 -17.42
C GLU A 699 -0.27 10.18 -17.82
N ARG A 700 0.82 10.73 -17.25
CA ARG A 700 2.16 10.19 -17.48
C ARG A 700 2.29 8.75 -17.00
N ALA A 701 1.73 8.44 -15.83
CA ALA A 701 1.77 7.08 -15.29
C ALA A 701 1.04 6.06 -16.18
N GLU A 702 -0.11 6.44 -16.77
CA GLU A 702 -0.83 5.61 -17.74
C GLU A 702 0.01 5.30 -18.98
N VAL A 703 0.71 6.30 -19.52
CA VAL A 703 1.61 6.13 -20.68
C VAL A 703 2.82 5.27 -20.30
N VAL A 704 3.42 5.48 -19.12
CA VAL A 704 4.55 4.69 -18.63
C VAL A 704 4.17 3.23 -18.45
N TYR A 705 2.97 2.97 -17.92
CA TYR A 705 2.45 1.61 -17.83
C TYR A 705 2.34 0.96 -19.21
N ALA A 706 1.79 1.69 -20.18
CA ALA A 706 1.69 1.22 -21.57
C ALA A 706 3.06 0.98 -22.21
N MET A 707 4.10 1.78 -21.90
CA MET A 707 5.48 1.52 -22.35
C MET A 707 6.00 0.15 -21.92
N GLY A 708 5.67 -0.31 -20.72
CA GLY A 708 6.01 -1.66 -20.26
C GLY A 708 5.26 -2.77 -20.96
N LEU A 709 4.15 -2.47 -21.64
CA LEU A 709 3.33 -3.43 -22.38
C LEU A 709 3.72 -3.57 -23.88
N ILE A 710 4.66 -2.79 -24.38
CA ILE A 710 5.12 -2.87 -25.78
C ILE A 710 5.48 -4.30 -26.13
N HIS A 711 4.89 -4.80 -27.23
CA HIS A 711 5.07 -6.20 -27.64
C HIS A 711 6.41 -6.46 -28.31
N ASP A 712 6.90 -5.52 -29.15
CA ASP A 712 8.20 -5.67 -29.79
C ASP A 712 9.33 -5.61 -28.78
N ARG A 713 10.21 -6.62 -28.79
CA ARG A 713 11.31 -6.76 -27.82
C ARG A 713 12.28 -5.58 -27.86
N ALA A 714 12.65 -5.13 -29.06
CA ALA A 714 13.66 -4.07 -29.22
C ALA A 714 13.08 -2.72 -28.75
N GLU A 715 11.82 -2.45 -29.07
CA GLU A 715 11.12 -1.26 -28.63
C GLU A 715 10.85 -1.28 -27.12
N LEU A 716 10.50 -2.44 -26.53
CA LEU A 716 10.35 -2.59 -25.08
C LEU A 716 11.69 -2.26 -24.37
N HIS A 717 12.81 -2.81 -24.85
CA HIS A 717 14.13 -2.49 -24.29
C HIS A 717 14.46 -1.00 -24.40
N ARG A 718 14.15 -0.36 -25.54
CA ARG A 718 14.31 1.11 -25.71
C ARG A 718 13.46 1.90 -24.72
N ALA A 719 12.23 1.47 -24.46
CA ALA A 719 11.33 2.11 -23.49
C ALA A 719 11.87 1.99 -22.06
N LEU A 720 12.30 0.78 -21.67
CA LEU A 720 12.90 0.54 -20.36
C LEU A 720 14.23 1.32 -20.16
N ASP A 721 15.08 1.38 -21.19
CA ASP A 721 16.32 2.19 -21.15
C ASP A 721 16.04 3.69 -21.03
N HIS A 722 15.02 4.19 -21.75
CA HIS A 722 14.63 5.58 -21.68
C HIS A 722 14.15 5.97 -20.28
N LEU A 723 13.33 5.14 -19.66
CA LEU A 723 12.83 5.38 -18.30
C LEU A 723 13.95 5.25 -17.27
N ALA A 724 14.79 4.23 -17.37
CA ALA A 724 15.96 4.04 -16.49
C ALA A 724 16.97 5.20 -16.56
N GLY A 725 17.05 5.91 -17.69
CA GLY A 725 17.88 7.09 -17.85
C GLY A 725 17.31 8.38 -17.23
N LYS A 726 16.01 8.46 -17.00
CA LYS A 726 15.34 9.67 -16.47
C LYS A 726 15.49 9.87 -14.97
N GLY A 727 15.88 8.84 -14.22
CA GLY A 727 16.06 8.93 -12.77
C GLY A 727 14.76 9.04 -11.96
N LEU A 728 13.61 8.80 -12.58
CA LEU A 728 12.31 8.78 -11.93
C LEU A 728 11.99 7.33 -11.52
N PHE A 729 12.35 6.98 -10.33
CA PHE A 729 12.22 5.63 -9.76
C PHE A 729 10.84 4.99 -9.96
N TYR A 730 9.78 5.78 -9.80
CA TYR A 730 8.41 5.31 -9.97
C TYR A 730 8.09 4.89 -11.42
N ASP A 731 8.50 5.70 -12.39
CA ASP A 731 8.24 5.39 -13.81
C ASP A 731 8.90 4.07 -14.20
N GLU A 732 10.09 3.81 -13.66
CA GLU A 732 10.80 2.54 -13.88
C GLU A 732 10.08 1.35 -13.27
N GLN A 733 9.58 1.48 -12.02
CA GLN A 733 8.83 0.41 -11.35
C GLN A 733 7.52 0.12 -12.05
N LEU A 734 6.79 1.16 -12.47
CA LEU A 734 5.50 1.01 -13.13
C LEU A 734 5.65 0.31 -14.50
N ALA A 735 6.67 0.67 -15.26
CA ALA A 735 6.99 0.01 -16.52
C ALA A 735 7.45 -1.44 -16.31
N ALA A 736 8.26 -1.71 -15.28
CA ALA A 736 8.66 -3.07 -14.92
C ALA A 736 7.45 -3.92 -14.52
N LYS A 737 6.55 -3.40 -13.67
CA LYS A 737 5.29 -4.06 -13.32
C LYS A 737 4.49 -4.44 -14.56
N ALA A 738 4.36 -3.52 -15.52
CA ALA A 738 3.66 -3.76 -16.76
C ALA A 738 4.37 -4.80 -17.64
N ALA A 739 5.70 -4.71 -17.78
CA ALA A 739 6.50 -5.63 -18.59
C ALA A 739 6.44 -7.08 -18.08
N PHE A 740 6.32 -7.26 -16.76
CA PHE A 740 6.16 -8.58 -16.15
C PHE A 740 4.69 -9.02 -15.97
N SER A 741 3.73 -8.31 -16.55
CA SER A 741 2.29 -8.61 -16.40
C SER A 741 1.78 -9.76 -17.27
N SER A 742 2.61 -10.36 -18.13
CA SER A 742 2.26 -11.55 -18.93
C SER A 742 3.50 -12.32 -19.35
N VAL A 743 3.36 -13.62 -19.61
CA VAL A 743 4.44 -14.48 -20.13
C VAL A 743 5.02 -13.96 -21.45
N ARG A 744 4.20 -13.28 -22.25
CA ARG A 744 4.58 -12.74 -23.55
C ARG A 744 5.76 -11.76 -23.47
N ASN A 745 5.74 -10.85 -22.49
CA ASN A 745 6.79 -9.85 -22.29
C ASN A 745 7.82 -10.27 -21.23
N THR A 746 7.49 -11.20 -20.36
CA THR A 746 8.34 -11.59 -19.21
C THR A 746 9.74 -12.01 -19.64
N ARG A 747 9.88 -12.76 -20.74
CA ARG A 747 11.21 -13.16 -21.24
C ARG A 747 12.07 -11.95 -21.63
N ALA A 748 11.53 -11.04 -22.46
CA ALA A 748 12.25 -9.85 -22.90
C ALA A 748 12.61 -8.92 -21.72
N ALA A 749 11.65 -8.72 -20.81
CA ALA A 749 11.85 -7.92 -19.60
C ALA A 749 12.92 -8.55 -18.67
N LEU A 750 12.92 -9.88 -18.52
CA LEU A 750 13.91 -10.60 -17.72
C LEU A 750 15.32 -10.49 -18.32
N GLU A 751 15.46 -10.61 -19.64
CA GLU A 751 16.72 -10.43 -20.34
C GLU A 751 17.27 -9.01 -20.16
N TRP A 752 16.40 -8.00 -20.28
CA TRP A 752 16.75 -6.61 -20.02
C TRP A 752 17.18 -6.39 -18.57
N LEU A 753 16.43 -6.90 -17.61
CA LEU A 753 16.70 -6.78 -16.18
C LEU A 753 18.04 -7.39 -15.81
N ILE A 754 18.34 -8.59 -16.29
CA ILE A 754 19.62 -9.28 -16.07
C ILE A 754 20.79 -8.47 -16.65
N ALA A 755 20.66 -7.99 -17.90
CA ALA A 755 21.70 -7.22 -18.57
C ALA A 755 21.96 -5.86 -17.90
N ASN A 756 20.99 -5.28 -17.22
CA ASN A 756 21.09 -3.97 -16.57
C ASN A 756 21.17 -4.04 -15.04
N TRP A 757 21.25 -5.24 -14.46
CA TRP A 757 21.21 -5.43 -13.01
C TRP A 757 22.20 -4.57 -12.23
N ASP A 758 23.48 -4.58 -12.61
CA ASP A 758 24.51 -3.84 -11.89
C ASP A 758 24.31 -2.32 -11.96
N ARG A 759 23.79 -1.82 -13.09
CA ARG A 759 23.42 -0.40 -13.26
C ARG A 759 22.28 -0.03 -12.33
N LEU A 760 21.23 -0.85 -12.30
CA LEU A 760 20.04 -0.65 -11.45
C LEU A 760 20.41 -0.85 -9.98
N PHE A 761 21.20 -1.86 -9.67
CA PHE A 761 21.65 -2.14 -8.31
C PHE A 761 22.47 -0.99 -7.73
N LYS A 762 23.42 -0.41 -8.49
CA LYS A 762 24.15 0.78 -8.06
C LYS A 762 23.27 1.98 -7.82
N LYS A 763 22.24 2.17 -8.65
CA LYS A 763 21.27 3.25 -8.53
C LYS A 763 20.36 3.09 -7.31
N PHE A 764 19.94 1.87 -7.00
CA PHE A 764 19.00 1.53 -5.92
C PHE A 764 19.68 0.92 -4.69
N ALA A 765 21.01 0.87 -4.62
CA ALA A 765 21.74 0.25 -3.52
C ALA A 765 21.40 0.82 -2.13
N VAL A 766 20.86 2.04 -2.08
CA VAL A 766 20.38 2.69 -0.86
C VAL A 766 18.95 2.26 -0.52
N ASP A 767 18.17 1.77 -1.51
CA ASP A 767 16.80 1.34 -1.35
C ASP A 767 16.63 -0.14 -1.74
N SER A 768 16.86 -1.01 -0.75
CA SER A 768 16.71 -2.46 -0.95
C SER A 768 15.25 -2.86 -1.24
N ALA A 769 14.27 -2.09 -0.76
CA ALA A 769 12.85 -2.32 -0.98
C ALA A 769 12.49 -2.19 -2.46
N ALA A 770 13.03 -1.19 -3.15
CA ALA A 770 12.79 -0.97 -4.57
C ALA A 770 13.19 -2.16 -5.45
N LEU A 771 14.31 -2.78 -5.12
CA LEU A 771 14.81 -3.95 -5.84
C LEU A 771 13.94 -5.19 -5.57
N GLN A 772 13.49 -5.36 -4.33
CA GLN A 772 12.57 -6.42 -3.94
C GLN A 772 11.22 -6.28 -4.64
N PHE A 773 10.66 -5.06 -4.72
CA PHE A 773 9.45 -4.79 -5.48
C PHE A 773 9.62 -5.14 -6.96
N THR A 774 10.76 -4.78 -7.57
CA THR A 774 11.04 -5.11 -8.98
C THR A 774 11.08 -6.62 -9.20
N ILE A 775 11.74 -7.38 -8.32
CA ILE A 775 11.75 -8.86 -8.37
C ILE A 775 10.32 -9.40 -8.14
N GLY A 776 9.58 -8.87 -7.18
CA GLY A 776 8.21 -9.28 -6.85
C GLY A 776 7.19 -9.08 -7.99
N TYR A 777 7.50 -8.22 -8.97
CA TYR A 777 6.66 -8.06 -10.17
C TYR A 777 6.81 -9.19 -11.19
N ILE A 778 7.84 -10.05 -11.08
CA ILE A 778 8.05 -11.19 -11.99
C ILE A 778 7.07 -12.32 -11.66
N ARG A 779 5.82 -12.17 -12.09
CA ARG A 779 4.71 -13.06 -11.71
C ARG A 779 4.40 -14.14 -12.74
N TYR A 780 4.74 -13.94 -14.03
CA TYR A 780 4.26 -14.77 -15.13
C TYR A 780 5.35 -15.58 -15.83
N ILE A 781 6.24 -16.18 -15.06
CA ILE A 781 7.08 -17.27 -15.60
C ILE A 781 6.22 -18.56 -15.65
N SER A 782 6.01 -19.10 -16.84
CA SER A 782 5.22 -20.33 -17.06
C SER A 782 5.96 -21.38 -17.91
N SER A 783 7.25 -21.15 -18.24
CA SER A 783 8.12 -22.12 -18.88
C SER A 783 9.28 -22.55 -17.98
N ARG A 784 9.71 -23.81 -18.12
CA ARG A 784 10.87 -24.31 -17.38
C ARG A 784 12.17 -23.57 -17.76
N SER A 785 12.33 -23.27 -19.04
CA SER A 785 13.51 -22.56 -19.55
C SER A 785 13.66 -21.15 -18.96
N ASP A 786 12.58 -20.38 -18.83
CA ASP A 786 12.63 -19.04 -18.24
C ASP A 786 12.82 -19.09 -16.72
N LEU A 787 12.26 -20.13 -16.05
CA LEU A 787 12.52 -20.38 -14.64
C LEU A 787 13.98 -20.74 -14.37
N ASP A 788 14.58 -21.60 -15.20
CA ASP A 788 15.99 -21.97 -15.04
C ASP A 788 16.92 -20.78 -15.29
N ARG A 789 16.59 -19.90 -16.25
CA ARG A 789 17.28 -18.61 -16.46
C ARG A 789 17.18 -17.69 -15.25
N PHE A 790 15.98 -17.55 -14.68
CA PHE A 790 15.74 -16.77 -13.47
C PHE A 790 16.57 -17.30 -12.30
N ILE A 791 16.51 -18.60 -12.05
CA ILE A 791 17.27 -19.25 -10.95
C ILE A 791 18.77 -19.10 -11.17
N GLY A 792 19.25 -19.29 -12.42
CA GLY A 792 20.68 -19.18 -12.76
C GLY A 792 21.28 -17.83 -12.42
N PHE A 793 20.50 -16.74 -12.55
CA PHE A 793 20.99 -15.40 -12.23
C PHE A 793 20.66 -15.01 -10.78
N PHE A 794 19.39 -15.11 -10.37
CA PHE A 794 18.94 -14.61 -9.08
C PHE A 794 19.22 -15.55 -7.91
N GLY A 795 19.50 -16.84 -8.18
CA GLY A 795 19.82 -17.81 -7.13
C GLY A 795 21.06 -17.45 -6.30
N GLU A 796 22.08 -16.83 -6.93
CA GLU A 796 23.25 -16.29 -6.21
C GLU A 796 22.90 -15.03 -5.42
N LYS A 797 22.08 -14.15 -5.99
CA LYS A 797 21.62 -12.91 -5.34
C LYS A 797 20.79 -13.16 -4.08
N ALA A 798 20.10 -14.30 -3.99
CA ALA A 798 19.39 -14.72 -2.80
C ALA A 798 20.30 -14.94 -1.57
N LYS A 799 21.61 -15.15 -1.78
CA LYS A 799 22.57 -15.35 -0.71
C LYS A 799 23.06 -14.03 -0.10
N GLU A 800 22.92 -12.93 -0.81
CA GLU A 800 23.46 -11.64 -0.42
C GLU A 800 22.58 -10.92 0.63
N ASN A 801 21.25 -11.12 0.58
CA ASN A 801 20.30 -10.44 1.45
C ASN A 801 19.08 -11.32 1.71
N ARG A 802 18.60 -11.37 2.97
CA ARG A 802 17.44 -12.17 3.38
C ARG A 802 16.15 -11.75 2.69
N SER A 803 15.95 -10.45 2.51
CA SER A 803 14.73 -9.91 1.90
C SER A 803 14.70 -10.24 0.40
N ASN A 804 15.83 -10.14 -0.30
CA ASN A 804 15.97 -10.60 -1.68
C ASN A 804 15.67 -12.11 -1.79
N LYS A 805 16.14 -12.90 -0.83
CA LYS A 805 15.85 -14.35 -0.78
C LYS A 805 14.35 -14.63 -0.74
N PHE A 806 13.59 -13.90 0.10
CA PHE A 806 12.14 -14.06 0.19
C PHE A 806 11.44 -13.76 -1.15
N ALA A 807 11.76 -12.64 -1.78
CA ALA A 807 11.18 -12.26 -3.07
C ALA A 807 11.52 -13.29 -4.16
N ILE A 808 12.76 -13.74 -4.25
CA ILE A 808 13.21 -14.73 -5.24
C ILE A 808 12.54 -16.09 -5.04
N GLU A 809 12.45 -16.58 -3.80
CA GLU A 809 11.79 -17.86 -3.50
C GLU A 809 10.29 -17.80 -3.80
N ASN A 810 9.63 -16.65 -3.57
CA ASN A 810 8.23 -16.45 -3.93
C ASN A 810 8.01 -16.45 -5.44
N VAL A 811 8.89 -15.84 -6.22
CA VAL A 811 8.84 -15.90 -7.70
C VAL A 811 9.01 -17.36 -8.19
N ILE A 812 9.91 -18.12 -7.57
CA ILE A 812 10.11 -19.55 -7.92
C ILE A 812 8.84 -20.37 -7.60
N ASP A 813 8.24 -20.17 -6.42
CA ASP A 813 7.01 -20.88 -6.03
C ASP A 813 5.84 -20.57 -6.98
N LEU A 814 5.69 -19.31 -7.34
CA LEU A 814 4.67 -18.84 -8.28
C LEU A 814 4.91 -19.39 -9.70
N ALA A 815 6.15 -19.36 -10.19
CA ALA A 815 6.51 -19.90 -11.50
C ALA A 815 6.21 -21.40 -11.60
N LEU A 816 6.55 -22.16 -10.56
CA LEU A 816 6.22 -23.60 -10.49
C LEU A 816 4.71 -23.84 -10.48
N SER A 817 3.95 -22.98 -9.79
CA SER A 817 2.48 -23.02 -9.80
C SER A 817 1.93 -22.74 -11.21
N ASN A 818 2.41 -21.70 -11.88
CA ASN A 818 1.98 -21.32 -13.24
C ASN A 818 2.28 -22.43 -14.27
N ILE A 819 3.47 -23.05 -14.22
CA ILE A 819 3.83 -24.18 -15.10
C ILE A 819 2.84 -25.34 -14.93
N LYS A 820 2.49 -25.69 -13.70
CA LYS A 820 1.50 -26.73 -13.39
C LYS A 820 0.10 -26.33 -13.84
N PHE A 821 -0.29 -25.10 -13.59
CA PHE A 821 -1.59 -24.58 -13.99
C PHE A 821 -1.77 -24.61 -15.51
N LEU A 822 -0.78 -24.13 -16.27
CA LEU A 822 -0.76 -24.19 -17.72
C LEU A 822 -0.91 -25.64 -18.23
N SER A 823 -0.15 -26.58 -17.62
CA SER A 823 -0.24 -27.99 -17.98
C SER A 823 -1.65 -28.59 -17.74
N ARG A 824 -2.31 -28.25 -16.61
CA ARG A 824 -3.68 -28.69 -16.31
C ARG A 824 -4.68 -28.09 -17.31
N MET A 825 -4.58 -26.79 -17.58
CA MET A 825 -5.44 -26.10 -18.53
C MET A 825 -5.33 -26.71 -19.95
N GLN A 826 -4.11 -26.96 -20.42
CA GLN A 826 -3.90 -27.59 -21.72
C GLN A 826 -4.42 -29.04 -21.79
N LYS A 827 -4.37 -29.81 -20.71
CA LYS A 827 -4.90 -31.17 -20.65
C LYS A 827 -6.42 -31.18 -20.55
N GLY A 828 -7.02 -30.28 -19.80
CA GLY A 828 -8.46 -30.23 -19.58
C GLY A 828 -9.25 -29.76 -20.80
N PHE A 829 -8.65 -28.96 -21.68
CA PHE A 829 -9.29 -28.42 -22.89
C PHE A 829 -8.73 -29.00 -24.19
N LYS A 830 -8.15 -30.20 -24.16
CA LYS A 830 -7.84 -31.01 -25.35
C LYS A 830 -9.09 -31.69 -25.88
#